data_2ac0468a1017e6629e2b5db6925d0566
#
_entry.id   2ac0468a1017e6629e2b5db6925d0566
#
_cell.length_a   1.000
_cell.length_b   1.000
_cell.length_c   1.000
_cell.angle_alpha   90.00
_cell.angle_beta   90.00
_cell.angle_gamma   90.00
#
_symmetry.space_group_name_H-M   'P 1'
#
loop_
_entity.id
_entity.type
_entity.pdbx_description
1 polymer ?
#
loop_
_entity_poly.entity_id
_entity_poly.type
_entity_poly.pdbx_seq_one_letter_code
_entity_poly.pdbx_strand_id
1 'polypeptide(L)'
;MFMTSKSPFEEQGISFSYKDGLTSQDAAGDNKFYDVNIRMAHVFSEKFAAKATLSYLDGTEWFATDYRNTANGGYISGDRNSDRNYDGLNVYGDEVSTNIKGVAETLEALGIFPNGASALIPSETISRTGYDERDLMSYEAKSMKFGASLNYRPLGDDRLEVIWNSKFGNGNTIYQGTNRYNIKNFFMEQHKLEVRGKNFFVRGYMTNEDAGDSYDTRFAAININRAWKDDNTWFGEYTGAYLQGTLGGMNSDQAHALARQTAETGRLLPGTAGFQAAFDRITTDPDLVTGSKFQDNTKLYHADANMNFNEYVDWAEIQIGGSFRTYSLNSNGSIFTDYDGPINYSEYGVYSQIQKGFLEEDRLKLTASVRYDKAQNFDGNYSPRLSLAYAGGENKNKNFRASFQTGFRNPTTQDQYIGLNAGRAYLIGSAPDNLDRFNTPALPFSPTGTALTGLASREVSGREAYENAFSLTSVLGGAPTAANVELVKAERVSAYEIGYRGLVGSDESRITVDLSVYYNQYQDFIAGKNVVVPYYGDVAFSQTAPVGPGGAPVPLSLVALSQGDYTVFSTYTNTSADINSYGASIGLTTKIFGGFNLGANYTYAKFDFDQASDPDFEAGFNTPEHKVKIQFGKQNVFKNFGFNINARWQDEYRWESTFLDADIASRTVIDAQMNYSVPAWKSVFKVGGANLTGQEYLSAPGVGAIGSQYYIAWTINN
;
A
#
# COMPACT_ATOMS: atom_id res chain seq x y z
N MET A 1 4.90 -4.60 -17.61
CA MET A 1 4.53 -3.61 -18.65
C MET A 1 5.73 -2.71 -18.90
N PHE A 2 6.20 -2.61 -20.16
CA PHE A 2 7.27 -1.67 -20.52
C PHE A 2 6.63 -0.43 -21.17
N MET A 3 6.99 0.75 -20.69
CA MET A 3 6.52 2.03 -21.24
C MET A 3 7.71 2.78 -21.83
N THR A 4 7.67 3.03 -23.13
CA THR A 4 8.67 3.84 -23.82
C THR A 4 8.07 5.21 -24.15
N SER A 5 8.79 6.27 -23.79
CA SER A 5 8.37 7.64 -24.11
C SER A 5 8.56 7.91 -25.60
N LYS A 6 7.52 8.43 -26.27
CA LYS A 6 7.59 8.79 -27.69
C LYS A 6 8.73 9.79 -27.95
N SER A 7 9.59 9.49 -28.94
CA SER A 7 10.66 10.37 -29.36
C SER A 7 10.09 11.63 -30.02
N PRO A 8 10.60 12.83 -29.75
CA PRO A 8 10.21 14.03 -30.47
C PRO A 8 10.68 14.04 -31.93
N PHE A 9 11.71 13.26 -32.27
CA PHE A 9 12.15 13.12 -33.67
C PHE A 9 11.19 12.29 -34.52
N GLU A 10 10.51 11.31 -33.92
CA GLU A 10 9.60 10.37 -34.61
C GLU A 10 8.16 10.85 -34.57
N GLU A 11 7.74 11.38 -33.44
CA GLU A 11 6.35 11.76 -33.14
C GLU A 11 6.27 13.25 -32.85
N GLN A 12 6.17 14.05 -33.92
CA GLN A 12 6.05 15.52 -33.82
C GLN A 12 4.60 15.96 -33.67
N GLY A 13 4.41 17.23 -33.36
CA GLY A 13 3.11 17.89 -33.31
C GLY A 13 2.51 17.97 -31.93
N ILE A 14 1.21 18.23 -31.88
CA ILE A 14 0.45 18.46 -30.66
C ILE A 14 -0.58 17.35 -30.51
N SER A 15 -0.56 16.67 -29.35
CA SER A 15 -1.65 15.81 -28.92
C SER A 15 -2.34 16.45 -27.72
N PHE A 16 -3.65 16.44 -27.72
CA PHE A 16 -4.48 17.02 -26.66
C PHE A 16 -5.58 16.04 -26.28
N SER A 17 -5.87 15.93 -25.01
CA SER A 17 -7.02 15.19 -24.50
C SER A 17 -7.67 15.99 -23.38
N TYR A 18 -8.98 16.16 -23.48
CA TYR A 18 -9.81 16.76 -22.43
C TYR A 18 -10.94 15.79 -22.12
N LYS A 19 -11.12 15.51 -20.83
CA LYS A 19 -12.24 14.72 -20.33
C LYS A 19 -12.93 15.55 -19.23
N ASP A 20 -14.24 15.64 -19.30
CA ASP A 20 -15.13 16.24 -18.31
C ASP A 20 -16.19 15.22 -17.92
N GLY A 21 -16.48 15.12 -16.63
CA GLY A 21 -17.41 14.10 -16.19
C GLY A 21 -17.90 14.27 -14.76
N LEU A 22 -18.66 13.28 -14.34
CA LEU A 22 -19.24 13.16 -13.01
C LEU A 22 -18.88 11.80 -12.43
N THR A 23 -18.53 11.79 -11.14
CA THR A 23 -18.56 10.59 -10.28
C THR A 23 -19.84 10.63 -9.45
N SER A 24 -20.48 9.49 -9.23
CA SER A 24 -21.71 9.36 -8.45
C SER A 24 -21.53 8.29 -7.39
N GLN A 25 -21.77 8.63 -6.13
CA GLN A 25 -21.64 7.75 -4.97
C GLN A 25 -22.72 8.10 -3.95
N ASP A 26 -23.30 7.12 -3.28
CA ASP A 26 -24.36 7.35 -2.28
C ASP A 26 -23.91 8.30 -1.15
N ALA A 27 -22.69 8.14 -0.66
CA ALA A 27 -22.14 8.92 0.43
C ALA A 27 -21.71 10.34 0.04
N ALA A 28 -21.20 10.54 -1.19
CA ALA A 28 -20.64 11.82 -1.66
C ALA A 28 -21.56 12.56 -2.62
N GLY A 29 -22.64 11.93 -3.11
CA GLY A 29 -23.46 12.45 -4.20
C GLY A 29 -22.71 12.52 -5.53
N ASP A 30 -23.13 13.47 -6.39
CA ASP A 30 -22.55 13.69 -7.70
C ASP A 30 -21.44 14.75 -7.63
N ASN A 31 -20.23 14.37 -8.06
CA ASN A 31 -19.07 15.25 -8.05
C ASN A 31 -18.48 15.37 -9.45
N LYS A 32 -18.13 16.61 -9.84
CA LYS A 32 -17.46 16.87 -11.13
C LYS A 32 -16.00 16.49 -11.09
N PHE A 33 -15.50 16.02 -12.22
CA PHE A 33 -14.06 15.87 -12.43
C PHE A 33 -13.69 16.27 -13.85
N TYR A 34 -12.44 16.68 -14.04
CA TYR A 34 -11.87 16.90 -15.36
C TYR A 34 -10.42 16.45 -15.41
N ASP A 35 -10.01 15.98 -16.59
CA ASP A 35 -8.67 15.48 -16.87
C ASP A 35 -8.20 16.06 -18.20
N VAL A 36 -7.09 16.81 -18.16
CA VAL A 36 -6.50 17.50 -19.32
C VAL A 36 -5.11 16.96 -19.55
N ASN A 37 -4.80 16.55 -20.77
CA ASN A 37 -3.47 16.11 -21.16
C ASN A 37 -3.03 16.79 -22.45
N ILE A 38 -1.82 17.36 -22.42
CA ILE A 38 -1.21 18.03 -23.57
C ILE A 38 0.18 17.46 -23.77
N ARG A 39 0.49 17.13 -25.02
CA ARG A 39 1.87 16.82 -25.45
C ARG A 39 2.20 17.67 -26.67
N MET A 40 3.34 18.33 -26.64
CA MET A 40 3.92 19.08 -27.75
C MET A 40 5.29 18.52 -28.04
N ALA A 41 5.62 18.30 -29.29
CA ALA A 41 6.95 17.89 -29.73
C ALA A 41 7.30 18.55 -31.05
N HIS A 42 8.54 19.04 -31.15
CA HIS A 42 9.03 19.74 -32.32
C HIS A 42 10.50 19.38 -32.62
N VAL A 43 10.79 19.19 -33.90
CA VAL A 43 12.14 19.02 -34.41
C VAL A 43 12.59 20.36 -34.97
N PHE A 44 13.60 20.95 -34.35
CA PHE A 44 14.18 22.23 -34.77
C PHE A 44 15.21 22.05 -35.87
N SER A 45 15.91 20.91 -35.89
CA SER A 45 16.87 20.51 -36.90
C SER A 45 17.10 18.99 -36.83
N GLU A 46 17.84 18.43 -37.78
CA GLU A 46 18.27 17.02 -37.74
C GLU A 46 19.00 16.66 -36.46
N LYS A 47 19.61 17.67 -35.79
CA LYS A 47 20.39 17.47 -34.56
C LYS A 47 19.62 17.75 -33.28
N PHE A 48 18.52 18.51 -33.31
CA PHE A 48 17.87 18.97 -32.10
C PHE A 48 16.35 18.90 -32.16
N ALA A 49 15.77 18.27 -31.14
CA ALA A 49 14.33 18.19 -30.94
C ALA A 49 13.99 18.37 -29.46
N ALA A 50 12.80 18.85 -29.19
CA ALA A 50 12.28 18.99 -27.83
C ALA A 50 10.84 18.49 -27.72
N LYS A 51 10.47 18.12 -26.50
CA LYS A 51 9.12 17.69 -26.13
C LYS A 51 8.75 18.26 -24.77
N ALA A 52 7.49 18.70 -24.67
CA ALA A 52 6.88 19.06 -23.39
C ALA A 52 5.55 18.31 -23.21
N THR A 53 5.21 17.97 -21.98
CA THR A 53 3.95 17.35 -21.60
C THR A 53 3.37 18.04 -20.37
N LEU A 54 2.05 18.21 -20.35
CA LEU A 54 1.30 18.69 -19.19
C LEU A 54 0.12 17.77 -18.99
N SER A 55 -0.11 17.36 -17.75
CA SER A 55 -1.31 16.64 -17.34
C SER A 55 -1.89 17.31 -16.11
N TYR A 56 -3.19 17.51 -16.09
CA TYR A 56 -3.92 18.06 -14.96
C TYR A 56 -5.21 17.29 -14.75
N LEU A 57 -5.39 16.78 -13.53
CA LEU A 57 -6.61 16.12 -13.07
C LEU A 57 -7.11 16.87 -11.84
N ASP A 58 -8.43 17.06 -11.78
CA ASP A 58 -9.13 17.62 -10.63
C ASP A 58 -10.46 16.88 -10.46
N GLY A 59 -10.77 16.49 -9.24
CA GLY A 59 -11.97 15.74 -8.91
C GLY A 59 -12.11 15.53 -7.40
N THR A 60 -13.02 14.65 -7.05
CA THR A 60 -13.30 14.29 -5.65
C THR A 60 -13.07 12.80 -5.47
N GLU A 61 -12.34 12.42 -4.42
CA GLU A 61 -12.14 11.04 -3.98
C GLU A 61 -13.48 10.43 -3.51
N TRP A 62 -13.55 9.10 -3.52
CA TRP A 62 -14.67 8.36 -2.98
C TRP A 62 -14.71 8.48 -1.46
N PHE A 63 -15.86 8.89 -0.89
CA PHE A 63 -16.03 9.04 0.54
C PHE A 63 -16.07 7.68 1.22
N ALA A 64 -15.29 7.52 2.28
CA ALA A 64 -15.31 6.33 3.11
C ALA A 64 -16.27 6.56 4.29
N THR A 65 -17.21 5.64 4.46
CA THR A 65 -18.31 5.74 5.43
C THR A 65 -18.61 4.39 6.07
N ASP A 66 -17.57 3.59 6.31
CA ASP A 66 -17.72 2.32 7.01
C ASP A 66 -17.55 2.55 8.51
N TYR A 67 -18.63 2.45 9.26
CA TYR A 67 -18.67 2.70 10.69
C TYR A 67 -18.68 1.41 11.52
N ARG A 68 -18.39 0.25 10.90
CA ARG A 68 -18.33 -1.01 11.64
C ARG A 68 -17.25 -0.96 12.70
N ASN A 69 -17.54 -1.62 13.83
CA ASN A 69 -16.67 -1.66 15.00
C ASN A 69 -15.47 -2.57 14.75
N THR A 70 -14.27 -2.06 15.00
CA THR A 70 -12.99 -2.77 14.89
C THR A 70 -12.36 -3.06 16.25
N ALA A 71 -13.03 -2.70 17.35
CA ALA A 71 -12.53 -3.00 18.68
C ALA A 71 -12.31 -4.52 18.88
N ASN A 72 -11.30 -4.87 19.67
CA ASN A 72 -10.91 -6.26 19.95
C ASN A 72 -10.52 -7.08 18.71
N GLY A 73 -10.03 -6.46 17.64
CA GLY A 73 -9.66 -7.13 16.40
C GLY A 73 -10.85 -7.62 15.57
N GLY A 74 -12.07 -7.22 15.92
CA GLY A 74 -13.28 -7.54 15.16
C GLY A 74 -13.47 -6.61 13.95
N TYR A 75 -14.42 -7.02 13.08
CA TYR A 75 -14.96 -6.19 12.01
C TYR A 75 -16.45 -6.48 11.93
N ILE A 76 -17.17 -5.99 12.91
CA ILE A 76 -18.57 -6.35 13.17
C ILE A 76 -19.48 -5.13 13.13
N SER A 77 -20.76 -5.37 12.86
CA SER A 77 -21.79 -4.34 12.99
C SER A 77 -21.90 -3.87 14.43
N GLY A 78 -22.00 -2.57 14.63
CA GLY A 78 -22.13 -1.94 15.93
C GLY A 78 -21.92 -0.44 15.85
N ASP A 79 -22.25 0.22 16.92
CA ASP A 79 -22.02 1.64 17.12
C ASP A 79 -21.67 1.89 18.59
N ARG A 80 -21.42 3.13 18.94
CA ARG A 80 -21.07 3.52 20.30
C ARG A 80 -22.21 3.25 21.33
N ASN A 81 -23.46 3.12 20.90
CA ASN A 81 -24.57 2.81 21.80
C ASN A 81 -24.61 1.32 22.12
N SER A 82 -24.18 0.48 21.18
CA SER A 82 -24.13 -0.97 21.34
C SER A 82 -22.83 -1.46 21.99
N ASP A 83 -21.71 -0.68 21.84
CA ASP A 83 -20.41 -1.01 22.42
C ASP A 83 -19.74 0.27 22.96
N ARG A 84 -19.45 0.30 24.26
CA ARG A 84 -18.78 1.43 24.91
C ARG A 84 -17.29 1.53 24.57
N ASN A 85 -16.70 0.42 24.13
CA ASN A 85 -15.33 0.37 23.57
C ASN A 85 -15.32 0.50 22.05
N TYR A 86 -16.36 1.12 21.46
CA TYR A 86 -16.46 1.29 20.02
C TYR A 86 -15.24 2.01 19.41
N ASP A 87 -14.70 1.41 18.36
CA ASP A 87 -13.60 1.89 17.50
C ASP A 87 -14.09 1.73 16.04
N GLY A 88 -14.65 2.80 15.48
CA GLY A 88 -15.28 2.77 14.15
C GLY A 88 -14.26 2.84 13.04
N LEU A 89 -14.40 2.03 11.98
CA LEU A 89 -13.39 1.90 10.92
C LEU A 89 -13.04 3.24 10.24
N ASN A 90 -14.03 4.07 9.91
CA ASN A 90 -13.83 5.42 9.37
C ASN A 90 -14.18 6.52 10.40
N VAL A 91 -13.94 6.24 11.68
CA VAL A 91 -13.97 7.18 12.80
C VAL A 91 -12.59 7.17 13.43
N TYR A 92 -12.04 8.30 13.81
CA TYR A 92 -10.69 8.41 14.35
C TYR A 92 -10.67 9.17 15.66
N GLY A 93 -9.77 8.77 16.58
CA GLY A 93 -9.65 9.31 17.92
C GLY A 93 -10.44 8.53 18.98
N ASP A 94 -11.22 7.53 18.53
CA ASP A 94 -11.92 6.58 19.39
C ASP A 94 -11.10 5.30 19.65
N GLU A 95 -9.97 5.14 19.03
CA GLU A 95 -8.98 4.09 19.35
C GLU A 95 -8.40 4.24 20.75
N VAL A 96 -8.47 5.45 21.31
CA VAL A 96 -7.98 5.73 22.66
C VAL A 96 -8.99 5.21 23.67
N SER A 97 -8.66 4.11 24.33
CA SER A 97 -9.53 3.42 25.27
C SER A 97 -8.77 2.96 26.53
N THR A 98 -9.49 2.77 27.61
CA THR A 98 -8.94 2.21 28.85
C THR A 98 -10.01 1.51 29.66
N ASN A 99 -9.59 0.61 30.56
CA ASN A 99 -10.47 -0.04 31.53
C ASN A 99 -10.72 0.90 32.71
N ILE A 100 -11.98 1.31 32.91
CA ILE A 100 -12.36 2.28 33.96
C ILE A 100 -12.18 1.74 35.38
N LYS A 101 -12.12 0.41 35.58
CA LYS A 101 -11.79 -0.21 36.84
C LYS A 101 -10.34 0.15 37.27
N GLY A 102 -9.38 0.02 36.37
CA GLY A 102 -7.99 0.40 36.58
C GLY A 102 -7.82 1.89 36.88
N VAL A 103 -8.59 2.75 36.17
CA VAL A 103 -8.64 4.19 36.47
C VAL A 103 -9.15 4.45 37.87
N ALA A 104 -10.22 3.78 38.31
CA ALA A 104 -10.78 3.93 39.66
C ALA A 104 -9.81 3.47 40.73
N GLU A 105 -9.11 2.36 40.52
CA GLU A 105 -8.09 1.83 41.44
C GLU A 105 -6.92 2.83 41.57
N THR A 106 -6.50 3.44 40.48
CA THR A 106 -5.47 4.49 40.46
C THR A 106 -5.93 5.72 41.23
N LEU A 107 -7.16 6.19 41.01
CA LEU A 107 -7.72 7.37 41.69
C LEU A 107 -7.93 7.09 43.21
N GLU A 108 -8.26 5.86 43.57
CA GLU A 108 -8.34 5.43 44.98
C GLU A 108 -6.96 5.37 45.66
N ALA A 109 -5.95 4.82 44.97
CA ALA A 109 -4.58 4.78 45.49
C ALA A 109 -3.98 6.18 45.67
N LEU A 110 -4.37 7.15 44.82
CA LEU A 110 -3.98 8.56 44.97
C LEU A 110 -4.80 9.32 46.02
N GLY A 111 -5.77 8.68 46.68
CA GLY A 111 -6.63 9.31 47.69
C GLY A 111 -7.66 10.30 47.10
N ILE A 112 -7.85 10.29 45.77
CA ILE A 112 -8.88 11.12 45.08
C ILE A 112 -10.26 10.46 45.26
N PHE A 113 -10.33 9.13 45.19
CA PHE A 113 -11.53 8.37 45.50
C PHE A 113 -11.47 7.85 46.96
N PRO A 114 -12.62 7.72 47.63
CA PRO A 114 -12.68 7.05 48.92
C PRO A 114 -12.27 5.57 48.84
N ASN A 115 -11.68 5.04 49.92
CA ASN A 115 -11.34 3.62 49.97
C ASN A 115 -12.54 2.72 49.72
N GLY A 116 -12.39 1.76 48.83
CA GLY A 116 -13.45 0.84 48.39
C GLY A 116 -14.36 1.36 47.28
N ALA A 117 -14.17 2.60 46.81
CA ALA A 117 -14.96 3.18 45.70
C ALA A 117 -14.74 2.43 44.39
N SER A 118 -13.53 1.95 44.12
CA SER A 118 -13.20 1.17 42.94
C SER A 118 -14.02 -0.13 42.85
N ALA A 119 -14.48 -0.69 43.96
CA ALA A 119 -15.32 -1.89 43.97
C ALA A 119 -16.73 -1.66 43.30
N LEU A 120 -17.17 -0.42 43.21
CA LEU A 120 -18.44 0.00 42.56
C LEU A 120 -18.30 0.23 41.07
N ILE A 121 -17.06 0.21 40.53
CA ILE A 121 -16.79 0.44 39.12
C ILE A 121 -16.62 -0.91 38.41
N PRO A 122 -17.30 -1.16 37.29
CA PRO A 122 -17.16 -2.40 36.52
C PRO A 122 -15.80 -2.48 35.82
N SER A 123 -15.31 -3.70 35.60
CA SER A 123 -14.16 -3.95 34.73
C SER A 123 -14.62 -3.87 33.27
N GLU A 124 -14.66 -2.69 32.73
CA GLU A 124 -15.16 -2.40 31.39
C GLU A 124 -14.24 -1.41 30.67
N THR A 125 -13.91 -1.72 29.43
CA THR A 125 -13.11 -0.84 28.57
C THR A 125 -14.02 0.19 27.91
N ILE A 126 -13.63 1.44 27.99
CA ILE A 126 -14.34 2.59 27.43
C ILE A 126 -13.42 3.32 26.47
N SER A 127 -13.91 3.62 25.27
CA SER A 127 -13.19 4.43 24.29
C SER A 127 -13.64 5.90 24.33
N ARG A 128 -12.75 6.81 23.91
CA ARG A 128 -13.08 8.22 23.69
C ARG A 128 -14.05 8.37 22.49
N THR A 129 -14.70 9.52 22.35
CA THR A 129 -15.49 9.81 21.16
C THR A 129 -14.59 10.35 20.06
N GLY A 130 -14.58 9.67 18.93
CA GLY A 130 -13.81 10.05 17.74
C GLY A 130 -14.52 11.05 16.85
N TYR A 131 -13.91 11.36 15.72
CA TYR A 131 -14.41 12.23 14.65
C TYR A 131 -14.60 11.42 13.38
N ASP A 132 -15.64 11.73 12.61
CA ASP A 132 -15.90 11.15 11.28
C ASP A 132 -14.73 11.49 10.32
N GLU A 133 -14.34 10.56 9.45
CA GLU A 133 -13.29 10.78 8.45
C GLU A 133 -13.55 12.03 7.62
N ARG A 134 -14.81 12.32 7.31
CA ARG A 134 -15.20 13.48 6.50
C ARG A 134 -14.93 14.83 7.16
N ASP A 135 -14.81 14.86 8.49
CA ASP A 135 -14.48 16.07 9.25
C ASP A 135 -12.97 16.32 9.34
N LEU A 136 -12.17 15.30 9.02
CA LEU A 136 -10.73 15.29 9.20
C LEU A 136 -9.95 15.28 7.88
N MET A 137 -10.58 14.93 6.76
CA MET A 137 -9.90 14.76 5.48
C MET A 137 -10.41 15.73 4.42
N SER A 138 -9.48 16.15 3.56
CA SER A 138 -9.82 16.72 2.27
C SER A 138 -9.97 15.60 1.25
N TYR A 139 -11.15 15.50 0.65
CA TYR A 139 -11.41 14.56 -0.45
C TYR A 139 -11.05 15.15 -1.83
N GLU A 140 -10.21 16.17 -1.87
CA GLU A 140 -9.73 16.75 -3.13
C GLU A 140 -8.75 15.77 -3.81
N ALA A 141 -9.12 15.26 -4.98
CA ALA A 141 -8.26 14.47 -5.86
C ALA A 141 -7.67 15.37 -6.94
N LYS A 142 -6.43 15.79 -6.76
CA LYS A 142 -5.75 16.71 -7.66
C LYS A 142 -4.39 16.20 -8.08
N SER A 143 -4.07 16.31 -9.36
CA SER A 143 -2.75 15.92 -9.87
C SER A 143 -2.34 16.83 -11.03
N MET A 144 -1.22 17.53 -10.86
CA MET A 144 -0.58 18.28 -11.93
C MET A 144 0.80 17.67 -12.23
N LYS A 145 1.04 17.34 -13.49
CA LYS A 145 2.32 16.75 -13.94
C LYS A 145 2.84 17.53 -15.14
N PHE A 146 4.09 17.90 -15.07
CA PHE A 146 4.82 18.54 -16.15
C PHE A 146 6.04 17.71 -16.51
N GLY A 147 6.35 17.58 -17.79
CA GLY A 147 7.57 16.94 -18.27
C GLY A 147 8.16 17.67 -19.45
N ALA A 148 9.48 17.78 -19.49
CA ALA A 148 10.23 18.33 -20.60
C ALA A 148 11.34 17.35 -21.02
N SER A 149 11.62 17.29 -22.31
CA SER A 149 12.73 16.52 -22.86
C SER A 149 13.45 17.32 -23.95
N LEU A 150 14.75 17.37 -23.85
CA LEU A 150 15.65 17.87 -24.91
C LEU A 150 16.43 16.69 -25.48
N ASN A 151 16.40 16.56 -26.80
CA ASN A 151 17.00 15.43 -27.52
C ASN A 151 18.01 16.01 -28.51
N TYR A 152 19.28 15.60 -28.37
CA TYR A 152 20.37 16.07 -29.21
C TYR A 152 21.05 14.90 -29.93
N ARG A 153 21.13 14.95 -31.26
CA ARG A 153 21.81 14.01 -32.15
C ARG A 153 23.06 14.63 -32.75
N PRO A 154 24.25 14.49 -32.12
CA PRO A 154 25.48 15.14 -32.59
C PRO A 154 25.81 14.84 -34.04
N LEU A 155 25.52 13.61 -34.49
CA LEU A 155 25.81 13.12 -35.84
C LEU A 155 24.70 13.43 -36.85
N GLY A 156 23.58 14.00 -36.42
CA GLY A 156 22.40 14.26 -37.27
C GLY A 156 21.46 13.08 -37.48
N ASP A 157 21.79 11.93 -36.88
CA ASP A 157 21.00 10.69 -36.98
C ASP A 157 20.92 9.94 -35.64
N ASP A 158 20.32 8.74 -35.63
CA ASP A 158 20.09 7.92 -34.43
C ASP A 158 21.28 7.10 -33.94
N ARG A 159 22.45 7.21 -34.61
CA ARG A 159 23.68 6.51 -34.17
C ARG A 159 24.18 6.97 -32.81
N LEU A 160 23.90 8.22 -32.45
CA LEU A 160 24.17 8.76 -31.13
C LEU A 160 23.14 9.82 -30.77
N GLU A 161 22.47 9.65 -29.62
CA GLU A 161 21.50 10.60 -29.09
C GLU A 161 21.75 10.84 -27.61
N VAL A 162 21.80 12.14 -27.23
CA VAL A 162 21.85 12.58 -25.85
C VAL A 162 20.47 13.12 -25.47
N ILE A 163 19.90 12.63 -24.38
CA ILE A 163 18.56 12.96 -23.94
C ILE A 163 18.61 13.48 -22.52
N TRP A 164 18.23 14.73 -22.32
CA TRP A 164 17.88 15.25 -21.00
C TRP A 164 16.37 15.25 -20.83
N ASN A 165 15.89 14.70 -19.71
CA ASN A 165 14.48 14.64 -19.40
C ASN A 165 14.23 15.03 -17.94
N SER A 166 13.31 15.97 -17.72
CA SER A 166 12.85 16.38 -16.40
C SER A 166 11.35 16.22 -16.28
N LYS A 167 10.92 15.74 -15.13
CA LYS A 167 9.50 15.54 -14.78
C LYS A 167 9.24 16.11 -13.40
N PHE A 168 8.10 16.72 -13.24
CA PHE A 168 7.62 17.30 -11.99
C PHE A 168 6.16 16.85 -11.80
N GLY A 169 5.81 16.51 -10.58
CA GLY A 169 4.44 16.14 -10.21
C GLY A 169 4.08 16.76 -8.87
N ASN A 170 2.88 17.32 -8.79
CA ASN A 170 2.28 17.77 -7.54
C ASN A 170 0.85 17.24 -7.47
N GLY A 171 0.38 16.89 -6.26
CA GLY A 171 -0.98 16.40 -6.14
C GLY A 171 -1.47 16.18 -4.71
N ASN A 172 -2.79 16.00 -4.63
CA ASN A 172 -3.54 15.65 -3.44
C ASN A 172 -4.28 14.34 -3.68
N THR A 173 -4.33 13.48 -2.68
CA THR A 173 -5.09 12.22 -2.70
C THR A 173 -5.18 11.65 -1.29
N ILE A 174 -6.00 10.63 -1.10
CA ILE A 174 -6.05 9.85 0.13
C ILE A 174 -5.24 8.58 -0.06
N TYR A 175 -4.39 8.25 0.90
CA TYR A 175 -3.58 7.04 0.90
C TYR A 175 -3.99 6.12 2.06
N GLN A 176 -4.17 4.84 1.76
CA GLN A 176 -4.40 3.78 2.73
C GLN A 176 -3.12 2.97 2.91
N GLY A 177 -2.46 3.13 4.03
CA GLY A 177 -1.37 2.28 4.52
C GLY A 177 -1.81 1.57 5.79
N THR A 178 -0.93 1.49 6.80
CA THR A 178 -1.27 1.03 8.16
C THR A 178 -2.30 1.95 8.82
N ASN A 179 -2.23 3.26 8.53
CA ASN A 179 -3.25 4.25 8.85
C ASN A 179 -3.83 4.85 7.55
N ARG A 180 -4.73 5.78 7.72
CA ARG A 180 -5.31 6.58 6.65
C ARG A 180 -4.60 7.94 6.61
N TYR A 181 -4.06 8.33 5.47
CA TYR A 181 -3.28 9.56 5.30
C TYR A 181 -3.96 10.50 4.31
N ASN A 182 -4.04 11.76 4.66
CA ASN A 182 -4.38 12.80 3.70
C ASN A 182 -3.09 13.31 3.05
N ILE A 183 -2.85 12.91 1.81
CA ILE A 183 -1.71 13.37 1.02
C ILE A 183 -2.07 14.72 0.41
N LYS A 184 -1.32 15.76 0.79
CA LYS A 184 -1.62 17.14 0.41
C LYS A 184 -0.37 17.86 -0.06
N ASN A 185 -0.46 18.49 -1.23
CA ASN A 185 0.68 19.19 -1.85
C ASN A 185 1.93 18.31 -2.02
N PHE A 186 1.74 16.98 -2.12
CA PHE A 186 2.85 16.07 -2.38
C PHE A 186 3.55 16.47 -3.67
N PHE A 187 4.87 16.58 -3.61
CA PHE A 187 5.69 16.96 -4.75
C PHE A 187 6.74 15.90 -5.06
N MET A 188 6.92 15.62 -6.34
CA MET A 188 7.97 14.72 -6.82
C MET A 188 8.61 15.28 -8.08
N GLU A 189 9.95 15.22 -8.14
CA GLU A 189 10.70 15.55 -9.33
C GLU A 189 11.66 14.44 -9.74
N GLN A 190 11.91 14.33 -11.04
CA GLN A 190 12.87 13.39 -11.60
C GLN A 190 13.67 14.05 -12.71
N HIS A 191 14.98 13.96 -12.64
CA HIS A 191 15.90 14.44 -13.67
C HIS A 191 16.73 13.27 -14.21
N LYS A 192 16.71 13.08 -15.53
CA LYS A 192 17.41 11.99 -16.22
C LYS A 192 18.31 12.54 -17.32
N LEU A 193 19.54 12.04 -17.38
CA LEU A 193 20.44 12.17 -18.53
C LEU A 193 20.68 10.77 -19.12
N GLU A 194 20.53 10.64 -20.42
CA GLU A 194 20.73 9.38 -21.15
C GLU A 194 21.56 9.65 -22.41
N VAL A 195 22.54 8.81 -22.63
CA VAL A 195 23.30 8.72 -23.89
C VAL A 195 23.00 7.36 -24.49
N ARG A 196 22.46 7.31 -25.68
CA ARG A 196 22.15 6.06 -26.36
C ARG A 196 22.64 6.05 -27.80
N GLY A 197 23.03 4.88 -28.25
CA GLY A 197 23.33 4.55 -29.63
C GLY A 197 22.40 3.44 -30.14
N LYS A 198 22.75 2.85 -31.28
CA LYS A 198 21.97 1.73 -31.84
C LYS A 198 21.98 0.49 -30.98
N ASN A 199 23.13 0.22 -30.35
CA ASN A 199 23.39 -1.02 -29.63
C ASN A 199 23.77 -0.83 -28.15
N PHE A 200 23.73 0.42 -27.62
CA PHE A 200 24.03 0.70 -26.23
C PHE A 200 23.20 1.84 -25.67
N PHE A 201 23.08 1.88 -24.36
CA PHE A 201 22.72 3.07 -23.62
C PHE A 201 23.49 3.15 -22.28
N VAL A 202 23.70 4.38 -21.84
CA VAL A 202 24.13 4.72 -20.47
C VAL A 202 23.22 5.83 -19.99
N ARG A 203 22.63 5.67 -18.82
CA ARG A 203 21.77 6.72 -18.24
C ARG A 203 21.94 6.81 -16.74
N GLY A 204 21.72 8.02 -16.24
CA GLY A 204 21.58 8.27 -14.82
C GLY A 204 20.37 9.13 -14.55
N TYR A 205 19.72 8.92 -13.41
CA TYR A 205 18.63 9.78 -12.96
C TYR A 205 18.60 9.91 -11.44
N MET A 206 18.04 11.02 -11.00
CA MET A 206 17.65 11.21 -9.61
C MET A 206 16.13 11.42 -9.51
N THR A 207 15.55 10.97 -8.43
CA THR A 207 14.19 11.29 -8.02
C THR A 207 14.26 11.90 -6.62
N ASN A 208 13.52 12.95 -6.38
CA ASN A 208 13.35 13.60 -5.10
C ASN A 208 11.86 13.72 -4.81
N GLU A 209 11.46 13.42 -3.60
CA GLU A 209 10.09 13.57 -3.14
C GLU A 209 9.99 14.48 -1.92
N ASP A 210 8.83 15.10 -1.74
CA ASP A 210 8.46 15.94 -0.61
C ASP A 210 7.01 15.63 -0.26
N ALA A 211 6.78 15.18 0.95
CA ALA A 211 5.44 14.84 1.45
C ALA A 211 4.51 16.07 1.55
N GLY A 212 5.04 17.30 1.46
CA GLY A 212 4.29 18.55 1.48
C GLY A 212 3.58 18.79 2.80
N ASP A 213 2.25 18.97 2.73
CA ASP A 213 1.38 19.21 3.88
C ASP A 213 0.58 17.96 4.29
N SER A 214 1.09 16.78 3.96
CA SER A 214 0.45 15.50 4.26
C SER A 214 0.42 15.22 5.76
N TYR A 215 -0.64 14.54 6.23
CA TYR A 215 -0.80 14.20 7.64
C TYR A 215 -1.51 12.85 7.84
N ASP A 216 -1.29 12.26 9.01
CA ASP A 216 -1.95 11.06 9.49
C ASP A 216 -3.29 11.45 10.15
N THR A 217 -4.40 10.88 9.66
CA THR A 217 -5.75 11.21 10.12
C THR A 217 -6.03 10.71 11.53
N ARG A 218 -5.48 9.55 11.90
CA ARG A 218 -5.64 8.97 13.23
C ARG A 218 -4.99 9.87 14.30
N PHE A 219 -3.72 10.23 14.09
CA PHE A 219 -3.01 11.12 15.01
C PHE A 219 -3.62 12.53 15.03
N ALA A 220 -4.15 13.01 13.89
CA ALA A 220 -4.89 14.27 13.87
C ALA A 220 -6.08 14.23 14.85
N ALA A 221 -6.92 13.21 14.78
CA ALA A 221 -8.10 13.05 15.64
C ALA A 221 -7.74 12.86 17.11
N ILE A 222 -6.77 11.98 17.41
CA ILE A 222 -6.28 11.73 18.78
C ILE A 222 -5.79 13.05 19.40
N ASN A 223 -4.97 13.80 18.68
CA ASN A 223 -4.37 15.02 19.22
C ASN A 223 -5.35 16.20 19.26
N ILE A 224 -6.38 16.25 18.39
CA ILE A 224 -7.51 17.19 18.56
C ILE A 224 -8.26 16.88 19.87
N ASN A 225 -8.52 15.60 20.17
CA ASN A 225 -9.12 15.19 21.43
C ASN A 225 -8.25 15.61 22.64
N ARG A 226 -6.94 15.40 22.57
CA ARG A 226 -5.97 15.77 23.64
C ARG A 226 -5.80 17.27 23.78
N ALA A 227 -5.98 18.05 22.71
CA ALA A 227 -5.82 19.50 22.70
C ALA A 227 -6.83 20.23 23.59
N TRP A 228 -8.01 19.69 23.80
CA TRP A 228 -9.02 20.28 24.68
C TRP A 228 -9.13 19.57 26.02
N LYS A 229 -8.81 18.26 26.08
CA LYS A 229 -8.78 17.48 27.32
C LYS A 229 -7.87 16.26 27.14
N ASP A 230 -6.81 16.19 27.95
CA ASP A 230 -5.90 15.03 27.95
C ASP A 230 -6.62 13.75 28.37
N ASP A 231 -6.01 12.60 28.02
CA ASP A 231 -6.66 11.31 28.23
C ASP A 231 -6.90 10.99 29.72
N ASN A 232 -5.94 11.32 30.60
CA ASN A 232 -6.07 11.06 32.03
C ASN A 232 -7.22 11.87 32.64
N THR A 233 -7.35 13.13 32.29
CA THR A 233 -8.44 13.99 32.71
C THR A 233 -9.77 13.46 32.19
N TRP A 234 -9.86 13.09 30.90
CA TRP A 234 -11.10 12.59 30.30
C TRP A 234 -11.58 11.31 30.97
N PHE A 235 -10.69 10.30 31.12
CA PHE A 235 -11.04 9.02 31.76
C PHE A 235 -11.28 9.18 33.26
N GLY A 236 -10.57 10.09 33.94
CA GLY A 236 -10.79 10.44 35.34
C GLY A 236 -12.19 11.04 35.57
N GLU A 237 -12.57 12.03 34.76
CA GLU A 237 -13.90 12.64 34.82
C GLU A 237 -15.00 11.64 34.47
N TYR A 238 -14.80 10.79 33.47
CA TYR A 238 -15.73 9.71 33.11
C TYR A 238 -15.97 8.78 34.31
N THR A 239 -14.87 8.27 34.88
CA THR A 239 -14.93 7.31 36.02
C THR A 239 -15.55 7.95 37.23
N GLY A 240 -15.22 9.23 37.53
CA GLY A 240 -15.82 9.99 38.64
C GLY A 240 -17.32 10.22 38.51
N ALA A 241 -17.76 10.60 37.29
CA ALA A 241 -19.18 10.80 37.02
C ALA A 241 -19.97 9.46 37.01
N TYR A 242 -19.34 8.37 36.54
CA TYR A 242 -19.93 7.02 36.64
C TYR A 242 -20.16 6.64 38.10
N LEU A 243 -19.15 6.81 38.96
CA LEU A 243 -19.26 6.57 40.39
C LEU A 243 -20.38 7.39 41.02
N GLN A 244 -20.46 8.68 40.70
CA GLN A 244 -21.50 9.58 41.17
C GLN A 244 -22.90 9.12 40.76
N GLY A 245 -23.09 8.71 39.50
CA GLY A 245 -24.34 8.15 38.99
C GLY A 245 -24.75 6.87 39.72
N THR A 246 -23.79 5.95 39.94
CA THR A 246 -24.02 4.70 40.66
C THR A 246 -24.43 4.96 42.13
N LEU A 247 -23.73 5.85 42.83
CA LEU A 247 -24.07 6.26 44.21
C LEU A 247 -25.43 6.99 44.26
N GLY A 248 -25.82 7.69 43.18
CA GLY A 248 -27.12 8.32 43.01
C GLY A 248 -28.26 7.36 42.67
N GLY A 249 -28.01 6.04 42.56
CA GLY A 249 -29.00 5.02 42.30
C GLY A 249 -29.36 4.84 40.80
N MET A 250 -28.55 5.38 39.88
CA MET A 250 -28.68 5.18 38.45
C MET A 250 -28.35 3.72 38.08
N ASN A 251 -29.02 3.16 37.11
CA ASN A 251 -28.58 1.89 36.50
C ASN A 251 -27.29 2.11 35.67
N SER A 252 -26.63 1.01 35.27
CA SER A 252 -25.34 1.07 34.56
C SER A 252 -25.41 1.95 33.31
N ASP A 253 -26.45 1.83 32.47
CA ASP A 253 -26.56 2.61 31.23
C ASP A 253 -26.72 4.12 31.49
N GLN A 254 -27.53 4.48 32.52
CA GLN A 254 -27.70 5.88 32.92
C GLN A 254 -26.41 6.46 33.51
N ALA A 255 -25.66 5.67 34.32
CA ALA A 255 -24.39 6.09 34.87
C ALA A 255 -23.33 6.31 33.76
N HIS A 256 -23.27 5.44 32.78
CA HIS A 256 -22.40 5.60 31.59
C HIS A 256 -22.80 6.82 30.73
N ALA A 257 -24.10 7.06 30.54
CA ALA A 257 -24.57 8.24 29.80
C ALA A 257 -24.17 9.55 30.50
N LEU A 258 -24.35 9.62 31.83
CA LEU A 258 -23.89 10.75 32.66
C LEU A 258 -22.37 10.92 32.57
N ALA A 259 -21.62 9.82 32.68
CA ALA A 259 -20.17 9.80 32.62
C ALA A 259 -19.65 10.38 31.31
N ARG A 260 -20.21 9.91 30.19
CA ARG A 260 -19.82 10.42 28.86
C ARG A 260 -20.17 11.89 28.68
N GLN A 261 -21.38 12.28 29.04
CA GLN A 261 -21.81 13.70 28.97
C GLN A 261 -20.87 14.62 29.76
N THR A 262 -20.45 14.19 30.95
CA THR A 262 -19.53 14.94 31.79
C THR A 262 -18.14 15.03 31.16
N ALA A 263 -17.57 13.90 30.79
CA ALA A 263 -16.23 13.82 30.18
C ALA A 263 -16.13 14.59 28.87
N GLU A 264 -17.23 14.69 28.10
CA GLU A 264 -17.27 15.38 26.80
C GLU A 264 -17.56 16.89 26.90
N THR A 265 -17.71 17.41 28.10
CA THR A 265 -17.93 18.84 28.29
C THR A 265 -16.75 19.65 27.73
N GLY A 266 -17.04 20.54 26.79
CA GLY A 266 -16.04 21.39 26.12
C GLY A 266 -15.39 20.75 24.89
N ARG A 267 -15.87 19.60 24.41
CA ARG A 267 -15.33 18.94 23.23
C ARG A 267 -15.33 19.88 22.01
N LEU A 268 -14.22 19.90 21.28
CA LEU A 268 -14.12 20.63 20.01
C LEU A 268 -14.97 19.93 18.94
N LEU A 269 -15.95 20.64 18.42
CA LEU A 269 -16.87 20.08 17.42
C LEU A 269 -16.49 20.56 16.01
N PRO A 270 -16.51 19.67 15.00
CA PRO A 270 -16.30 20.03 13.60
C PRO A 270 -17.14 21.24 13.17
N GLY A 271 -16.57 22.13 12.34
CA GLY A 271 -17.20 23.36 11.91
C GLY A 271 -17.11 24.53 12.90
N THR A 272 -16.56 24.34 14.09
CA THR A 272 -16.30 25.43 15.04
C THR A 272 -14.90 26.03 14.86
N ALA A 273 -14.72 27.31 15.22
CA ALA A 273 -13.42 27.97 15.16
C ALA A 273 -12.37 27.30 16.06
N GLY A 274 -12.76 26.75 17.23
CA GLY A 274 -11.89 26.02 18.12
C GLY A 274 -11.37 24.71 17.51
N PHE A 275 -12.25 23.96 16.88
CA PHE A 275 -11.85 22.74 16.14
C PHE A 275 -10.88 23.08 15.01
N GLN A 276 -11.20 24.08 14.17
CA GLN A 276 -10.35 24.45 13.03
C GLN A 276 -8.96 24.92 13.50
N ALA A 277 -8.87 25.73 14.54
CA ALA A 277 -7.59 26.18 15.09
C ALA A 277 -6.73 25.01 15.64
N ALA A 278 -7.37 24.03 16.29
CA ALA A 278 -6.68 22.83 16.76
C ALA A 278 -6.23 21.97 15.55
N PHE A 279 -7.10 21.75 14.58
CA PHE A 279 -6.83 20.98 13.38
C PHE A 279 -5.65 21.57 12.59
N ASP A 280 -5.64 22.89 12.31
CA ASP A 280 -4.59 23.55 11.56
C ASP A 280 -3.23 23.45 12.27
N ARG A 281 -3.22 23.62 13.61
CA ARG A 281 -2.00 23.47 14.41
C ARG A 281 -1.47 22.02 14.36
N ILE A 282 -2.34 21.04 14.58
CA ILE A 282 -1.98 19.62 14.70
C ILE A 282 -1.51 19.05 13.36
N THR A 283 -2.16 19.40 12.26
CA THR A 283 -1.77 18.91 10.92
C THR A 283 -0.48 19.55 10.38
N THR A 284 0.04 20.59 11.04
CA THR A 284 1.35 21.21 10.71
C THR A 284 2.48 20.82 11.66
N ASP A 285 2.17 20.17 12.77
CA ASP A 285 3.14 19.71 13.77
C ASP A 285 3.64 18.29 13.43
N PRO A 286 4.95 18.07 13.20
CA PRO A 286 5.50 16.77 12.86
C PRO A 286 5.71 15.82 14.05
N ASP A 287 5.60 16.29 15.28
CA ASP A 287 5.67 15.44 16.47
C ASP A 287 4.35 14.67 16.63
N LEU A 288 4.34 13.37 16.41
CA LEU A 288 3.14 12.53 16.52
C LEU A 288 2.55 12.45 17.93
N VAL A 289 3.26 12.90 18.96
CA VAL A 289 2.71 13.03 20.33
C VAL A 289 1.73 14.20 20.41
N THR A 290 1.99 15.28 19.69
CA THR A 290 1.20 16.54 19.72
C THR A 290 0.60 16.94 18.38
N GLY A 291 1.07 16.36 17.29
CA GLY A 291 0.72 16.66 15.92
C GLY A 291 0.42 15.42 15.09
N SER A 292 0.43 15.60 13.78
CA SER A 292 0.12 14.52 12.82
C SER A 292 0.79 14.70 11.46
N LYS A 293 1.63 15.73 11.27
CA LYS A 293 2.27 16.00 10.00
C LYS A 293 3.23 14.88 9.61
N PHE A 294 3.05 14.38 8.38
CA PHE A 294 3.90 13.37 7.77
C PHE A 294 5.07 14.05 7.04
N GLN A 295 6.30 13.58 7.27
CA GLN A 295 7.48 14.13 6.62
C GLN A 295 8.18 13.04 5.81
N ASP A 296 8.48 13.34 4.55
CA ASP A 296 9.35 12.52 3.71
C ASP A 296 10.02 13.39 2.64
N ASN A 297 11.34 13.39 2.61
CA ASN A 297 12.21 14.07 1.66
C ASN A 297 13.25 13.10 1.08
N THR A 298 12.83 11.85 0.87
CA THR A 298 13.67 10.76 0.39
C THR A 298 14.14 11.01 -1.04
N LYS A 299 15.37 10.62 -1.33
CA LYS A 299 15.99 10.73 -2.66
C LYS A 299 16.44 9.38 -3.17
N LEU A 300 16.31 9.20 -4.48
CA LEU A 300 16.84 8.04 -5.20
C LEU A 300 17.81 8.51 -6.28
N TYR A 301 19.02 7.97 -6.30
CA TYR A 301 19.98 8.09 -7.39
C TYR A 301 20.12 6.74 -8.07
N HIS A 302 20.03 6.72 -9.40
CA HIS A 302 20.15 5.50 -10.19
C HIS A 302 20.99 5.72 -11.43
N ALA A 303 21.84 4.74 -11.76
CA ALA A 303 22.57 4.68 -13.01
C ALA A 303 22.47 3.26 -13.57
N ASP A 304 22.30 3.13 -14.88
CA ASP A 304 22.34 1.85 -15.57
C ASP A 304 22.93 1.97 -16.98
N ALA A 305 23.49 0.88 -17.46
CA ALA A 305 24.07 0.76 -18.79
C ALA A 305 23.77 -0.61 -19.38
N ASN A 306 23.65 -0.64 -20.70
CA ASN A 306 23.50 -1.88 -21.48
C ASN A 306 24.27 -1.76 -22.79
N MET A 307 24.85 -2.87 -23.23
CA MET A 307 25.47 -3.03 -24.54
C MET A 307 24.94 -4.31 -25.18
N ASN A 308 24.44 -4.20 -26.42
CA ASN A 308 24.08 -5.32 -27.28
C ASN A 308 25.20 -5.52 -28.32
N PHE A 309 25.76 -6.72 -28.37
CA PHE A 309 26.90 -7.09 -29.23
C PHE A 309 26.50 -7.64 -30.58
N ASN A 310 25.26 -7.46 -31.02
CA ASN A 310 24.75 -7.97 -32.29
C ASN A 310 25.51 -7.50 -33.55
N GLU A 311 26.21 -6.36 -33.48
CA GLU A 311 27.09 -5.87 -34.55
C GLU A 311 28.47 -6.51 -34.56
N TYR A 312 28.84 -7.24 -33.49
CA TYR A 312 30.15 -7.83 -33.29
C TYR A 312 30.11 -9.39 -33.27
N VAL A 313 28.91 -9.94 -33.07
CA VAL A 313 28.68 -11.38 -32.91
C VAL A 313 27.51 -11.81 -33.78
N ASP A 314 27.78 -12.55 -34.87
CA ASP A 314 26.76 -12.92 -35.84
C ASP A 314 25.98 -14.20 -35.45
N TRP A 315 26.54 -15.06 -34.60
CA TRP A 315 25.95 -16.37 -34.28
C TRP A 315 24.93 -16.36 -33.18
N ALA A 316 24.85 -15.28 -32.37
CA ALA A 316 23.85 -15.06 -31.31
C ALA A 316 23.77 -13.59 -30.95
N GLU A 317 22.63 -13.16 -30.45
CA GLU A 317 22.46 -11.86 -29.84
C GLU A 317 22.93 -11.93 -28.37
N ILE A 318 23.95 -11.17 -28.02
CA ILE A 318 24.52 -11.12 -26.66
C ILE A 318 24.32 -9.72 -26.10
N GLN A 319 23.79 -9.63 -24.90
CA GLN A 319 23.64 -8.38 -24.17
C GLN A 319 24.36 -8.48 -22.82
N ILE A 320 25.04 -7.41 -22.43
CA ILE A 320 25.64 -7.23 -21.11
C ILE A 320 25.19 -5.88 -20.57
N GLY A 321 24.84 -5.85 -19.30
CA GLY A 321 24.44 -4.61 -18.66
C GLY A 321 24.61 -4.66 -17.16
N GLY A 322 24.42 -3.50 -16.54
CA GLY A 322 24.48 -3.35 -15.09
C GLY A 322 23.77 -2.13 -14.61
N SER A 323 23.51 -2.09 -13.31
CA SER A 323 22.84 -0.97 -12.65
C SER A 323 23.40 -0.73 -11.25
N PHE A 324 23.34 0.52 -10.81
CA PHE A 324 23.64 0.94 -9.45
C PHE A 324 22.55 1.90 -8.98
N ARG A 325 22.13 1.78 -7.73
CA ARG A 325 21.22 2.75 -7.11
C ARG A 325 21.57 2.99 -5.65
N THR A 326 21.25 4.18 -5.19
CA THR A 326 21.36 4.60 -3.79
C THR A 326 20.09 5.32 -3.40
N TYR A 327 19.52 4.91 -2.30
CA TYR A 327 18.44 5.61 -1.60
C TYR A 327 19.07 6.47 -0.50
N SER A 328 18.53 7.65 -0.29
CA SER A 328 18.84 8.53 0.85
C SER A 328 17.52 8.80 1.56
N LEU A 329 17.18 7.94 2.54
CA LEU A 329 15.95 8.00 3.29
C LEU A 329 16.00 9.19 4.24
N ASN A 330 15.01 10.07 4.18
CA ASN A 330 15.00 11.31 4.94
C ASN A 330 13.57 11.69 5.35
N SER A 331 13.18 11.22 6.52
CA SER A 331 11.85 11.45 7.10
C SER A 331 11.88 12.26 8.40
N ASN A 332 13.07 12.69 8.85
CA ASN A 332 13.29 13.30 10.15
C ASN A 332 12.70 12.48 11.31
N GLY A 333 12.79 11.14 11.24
CA GLY A 333 12.29 10.23 12.25
C GLY A 333 10.77 9.99 12.22
N SER A 334 10.03 10.54 11.27
CA SER A 334 8.58 10.36 11.19
C SER A 334 8.16 9.03 10.53
N ILE A 335 9.06 8.40 9.76
CA ILE A 335 8.84 7.10 9.11
C ILE A 335 10.00 6.16 9.40
N PHE A 336 11.22 6.59 9.08
CA PHE A 336 12.45 5.84 9.25
C PHE A 336 13.16 6.27 10.55
N THR A 337 14.10 5.45 11.00
CA THR A 337 14.92 5.80 12.20
C THR A 337 16.07 6.75 11.86
N ASP A 338 15.83 7.71 11.02
CA ASP A 338 16.80 8.70 10.51
C ASP A 338 16.92 9.94 11.43
N TYR A 339 16.87 9.73 12.75
CA TYR A 339 16.92 10.79 13.79
C TYR A 339 18.18 11.66 13.73
N ASP A 340 19.32 11.07 13.34
CA ASP A 340 20.61 11.74 13.25
C ASP A 340 20.96 12.15 11.81
N GLY A 341 20.01 12.09 10.88
CA GLY A 341 20.15 12.43 9.48
C GLY A 341 19.89 11.26 8.53
N PRO A 342 19.94 11.48 7.20
CA PRO A 342 19.50 10.53 6.21
C PRO A 342 20.21 9.18 6.24
N ILE A 343 19.45 8.09 6.11
CA ILE A 343 19.98 6.73 5.98
C ILE A 343 20.27 6.45 4.50
N ASN A 344 21.52 6.13 4.19
CA ASN A 344 21.92 5.77 2.84
C ASN A 344 21.95 4.26 2.66
N TYR A 345 21.30 3.76 1.61
CA TYR A 345 21.21 2.34 1.27
C TYR A 345 21.47 2.13 -0.22
N SER A 346 22.41 1.24 -0.56
CA SER A 346 22.88 1.06 -1.94
C SER A 346 22.69 -0.38 -2.43
N GLU A 347 22.43 -0.50 -3.74
CA GLU A 347 22.33 -1.77 -4.45
C GLU A 347 23.00 -1.67 -5.82
N TYR A 348 23.57 -2.79 -6.29
CA TYR A 348 24.07 -2.91 -7.64
C TYR A 348 23.80 -4.29 -8.24
N GLY A 349 23.79 -4.36 -9.56
CA GLY A 349 23.61 -5.61 -10.28
C GLY A 349 24.26 -5.59 -11.64
N VAL A 350 24.67 -6.77 -12.10
CA VAL A 350 25.21 -7.00 -13.44
C VAL A 350 24.52 -8.20 -14.07
N TYR A 351 24.33 -8.17 -15.38
CA TYR A 351 23.68 -9.26 -16.09
C TYR A 351 24.29 -9.50 -17.47
N SER A 352 24.12 -10.73 -17.94
CA SER A 352 24.36 -11.12 -19.33
C SER A 352 23.19 -11.93 -19.84
N GLN A 353 22.85 -11.73 -21.11
CA GLN A 353 21.82 -12.46 -21.82
C GLN A 353 22.34 -12.90 -23.18
N ILE A 354 22.02 -14.12 -23.57
CA ILE A 354 22.25 -14.68 -24.91
C ILE A 354 20.92 -15.12 -25.49
N GLN A 355 20.64 -14.75 -26.74
CA GLN A 355 19.52 -15.23 -27.51
C GLN A 355 20.01 -15.82 -28.83
N LYS A 356 19.51 -16.99 -29.19
CA LYS A 356 19.86 -17.67 -30.45
C LYS A 356 18.64 -18.31 -31.07
N GLY A 357 18.49 -18.11 -32.37
CA GLY A 357 17.56 -18.81 -33.23
C GLY A 357 18.12 -20.19 -33.69
N PHE A 358 17.25 -21.16 -33.77
CA PHE A 358 17.51 -22.51 -34.27
C PHE A 358 16.37 -22.90 -35.22
N LEU A 359 16.63 -23.93 -36.02
CA LEU A 359 15.75 -24.41 -37.08
C LEU A 359 15.61 -23.36 -38.23
N GLU A 360 15.03 -23.82 -39.30
CA GLU A 360 14.78 -22.97 -40.47
C GLU A 360 13.97 -21.73 -40.08
N GLU A 361 14.41 -20.57 -40.53
CA GLU A 361 13.79 -19.27 -40.26
C GLU A 361 13.68 -18.91 -38.79
N ASP A 362 14.60 -19.38 -37.92
CA ASP A 362 14.63 -19.15 -36.47
C ASP A 362 13.33 -19.51 -35.76
N ARG A 363 12.67 -20.60 -36.20
CA ARG A 363 11.41 -21.05 -35.62
C ARG A 363 11.50 -21.42 -34.16
N LEU A 364 12.64 -21.86 -33.68
CA LEU A 364 12.92 -22.11 -32.28
C LEU A 364 13.89 -21.05 -31.77
N LYS A 365 13.49 -20.26 -30.78
CA LYS A 365 14.35 -19.30 -30.10
C LYS A 365 14.64 -19.74 -28.69
N LEU A 366 15.93 -19.78 -28.36
CA LEU A 366 16.43 -19.98 -27.01
C LEU A 366 16.91 -18.64 -26.47
N THR A 367 16.45 -18.24 -25.28
CA THR A 367 17.02 -17.11 -24.53
C THR A 367 17.48 -17.62 -23.18
N ALA A 368 18.76 -17.39 -22.86
CA ALA A 368 19.34 -17.67 -21.56
C ALA A 368 19.91 -16.39 -20.96
N SER A 369 19.70 -16.15 -19.70
CA SER A 369 20.32 -15.01 -19.01
C SER A 369 20.69 -15.38 -17.58
N VAL A 370 21.68 -14.68 -17.06
CA VAL A 370 22.05 -14.70 -15.65
C VAL A 370 22.24 -13.27 -15.18
N ARG A 371 21.72 -12.98 -14.01
CA ARG A 371 21.91 -11.70 -13.33
C ARG A 371 22.46 -11.96 -11.92
N TYR A 372 23.44 -11.17 -11.51
CA TYR A 372 23.91 -11.09 -10.14
C TYR A 372 23.52 -9.74 -9.56
N ASP A 373 22.92 -9.74 -8.39
CA ASP A 373 22.54 -8.53 -7.65
C ASP A 373 23.08 -8.61 -6.23
N LYS A 374 23.55 -7.48 -5.73
CA LYS A 374 24.03 -7.29 -4.36
C LYS A 374 23.42 -6.03 -3.77
N ALA A 375 22.75 -6.18 -2.65
CA ALA A 375 22.28 -5.10 -1.81
C ALA A 375 23.18 -4.93 -0.57
N GLN A 376 23.19 -3.75 0.00
CA GLN A 376 24.11 -3.40 1.10
C GLN A 376 24.03 -4.38 2.28
N ASN A 377 22.81 -4.73 2.73
CA ASN A 377 22.55 -5.50 3.94
C ASN A 377 22.34 -7.00 3.69
N PHE A 378 22.33 -7.45 2.43
CA PHE A 378 22.01 -8.84 2.07
C PHE A 378 23.12 -9.47 1.24
N ASP A 379 23.19 -10.79 1.28
CA ASP A 379 24.08 -11.56 0.41
C ASP A 379 23.70 -11.40 -1.07
N GLY A 380 24.68 -11.58 -1.94
CA GLY A 380 24.46 -11.50 -3.38
C GLY A 380 23.61 -12.67 -3.90
N ASN A 381 22.71 -12.35 -4.85
CA ASN A 381 21.81 -13.32 -5.45
C ASN A 381 22.08 -13.49 -6.93
N TYR A 382 22.04 -14.74 -7.41
CA TYR A 382 22.08 -15.11 -8.82
C TYR A 382 20.68 -15.47 -9.30
N SER A 383 20.25 -14.86 -10.41
CA SER A 383 18.94 -15.10 -11.04
C SER A 383 19.14 -15.63 -12.47
N PRO A 384 19.31 -16.95 -12.67
CA PRO A 384 19.30 -17.57 -13.99
C PRO A 384 17.87 -17.61 -14.55
N ARG A 385 17.78 -17.46 -15.87
CA ARG A 385 16.57 -17.63 -16.65
C ARG A 385 16.86 -18.37 -17.95
N LEU A 386 15.97 -19.28 -18.30
CA LEU A 386 15.96 -20.00 -19.57
C LEU A 386 14.56 -19.92 -20.17
N SER A 387 14.43 -19.54 -21.42
CA SER A 387 13.16 -19.57 -22.13
C SER A 387 13.30 -20.10 -23.54
N LEU A 388 12.32 -20.89 -23.95
CA LEU A 388 12.15 -21.43 -25.28
C LEU A 388 10.87 -20.88 -25.88
N ALA A 389 10.94 -20.43 -27.15
CA ALA A 389 9.79 -20.02 -27.93
C ALA A 389 9.84 -20.72 -29.30
N TYR A 390 8.75 -21.43 -29.64
CA TYR A 390 8.63 -22.13 -30.91
C TYR A 390 7.47 -21.59 -31.73
N ALA A 391 7.79 -21.12 -32.96
CA ALA A 391 6.81 -20.61 -33.94
C ALA A 391 6.43 -21.72 -34.93
N GLY A 392 5.34 -22.43 -34.64
CA GLY A 392 4.80 -23.51 -35.45
C GLY A 392 3.77 -23.05 -36.49
N GLY A 393 3.37 -23.98 -37.37
CA GLY A 393 2.48 -23.74 -38.51
C GLY A 393 3.20 -23.14 -39.71
N GLU A 394 2.61 -23.24 -40.89
CA GLU A 394 3.19 -22.70 -42.12
C GLU A 394 3.47 -21.18 -41.99
N ASN A 395 2.54 -20.43 -41.44
CA ASN A 395 2.62 -18.98 -41.31
C ASN A 395 3.17 -18.53 -39.94
N LYS A 396 3.86 -19.36 -39.16
CA LYS A 396 4.35 -19.08 -37.81
C LYS A 396 3.27 -18.53 -36.85
N ASN A 397 2.03 -18.98 -37.05
CA ASN A 397 0.84 -18.47 -36.36
C ASN A 397 0.43 -19.28 -35.13
N LYS A 398 1.28 -20.25 -34.71
CA LYS A 398 1.13 -21.07 -33.51
C LYS A 398 2.40 -20.95 -32.67
N ASN A 399 2.34 -20.16 -31.61
CA ASN A 399 3.51 -19.87 -30.78
C ASN A 399 3.40 -20.62 -29.46
N PHE A 400 4.36 -21.50 -29.19
CA PHE A 400 4.51 -22.20 -27.93
C PHE A 400 5.66 -21.53 -27.16
N ARG A 401 5.51 -21.38 -25.85
CA ARG A 401 6.55 -20.87 -24.99
C ARG A 401 6.67 -21.71 -23.73
N ALA A 402 7.90 -21.88 -23.27
CA ALA A 402 8.20 -22.46 -21.97
C ALA A 402 9.33 -21.66 -21.32
N SER A 403 9.24 -21.41 -20.03
CA SER A 403 10.31 -20.73 -19.31
C SER A 403 10.48 -21.30 -17.91
N PHE A 404 11.74 -21.32 -17.50
CA PHE A 404 12.17 -21.47 -16.11
C PHE A 404 12.98 -20.25 -15.72
N GLN A 405 12.69 -19.69 -14.56
CA GLN A 405 13.47 -18.58 -14.02
C GLN A 405 13.52 -18.64 -12.50
N THR A 406 14.64 -18.22 -11.95
CA THR A 406 14.68 -17.86 -10.54
C THR A 406 14.65 -16.35 -10.42
N GLY A 407 14.09 -15.88 -9.33
CA GLY A 407 14.05 -14.48 -8.95
C GLY A 407 14.27 -14.35 -7.44
N PHE A 408 14.49 -13.12 -7.00
CA PHE A 408 14.55 -12.81 -5.58
C PHE A 408 13.92 -11.43 -5.35
N ARG A 409 13.51 -11.19 -4.11
CA ARG A 409 13.07 -9.89 -3.62
C ARG A 409 13.86 -9.56 -2.37
N ASN A 410 14.70 -8.53 -2.43
CA ASN A 410 15.25 -7.97 -1.20
C ASN A 410 14.13 -7.31 -0.40
N PRO A 411 14.19 -7.37 0.93
CA PRO A 411 13.37 -6.51 1.78
C PRO A 411 13.46 -5.06 1.35
N THR A 412 12.34 -4.38 1.32
CA THR A 412 12.26 -2.96 0.95
C THR A 412 13.01 -2.10 1.98
N THR A 413 13.24 -0.83 1.66
CA THR A 413 13.79 0.13 2.65
C THR A 413 12.88 0.28 3.85
N GLN A 414 11.56 0.13 3.69
CA GLN A 414 10.60 0.10 4.77
C GLN A 414 10.78 -1.13 5.65
N ASP A 415 10.86 -2.35 5.07
CA ASP A 415 11.05 -3.59 5.81
C ASP A 415 12.37 -3.58 6.63
N GLN A 416 13.32 -2.73 6.25
CA GLN A 416 14.63 -2.60 6.86
C GLN A 416 14.72 -1.47 7.89
N TYR A 417 14.17 -0.28 7.60
CA TYR A 417 14.49 0.96 8.31
C TYR A 417 13.29 1.70 8.91
N ILE A 418 12.06 1.18 8.79
CA ILE A 418 10.91 1.81 9.42
C ILE A 418 11.07 1.83 10.95
N GLY A 419 10.64 2.94 11.58
CA GLY A 419 10.49 3.09 13.02
C GLY A 419 9.30 4.00 13.29
N LEU A 420 8.08 3.47 13.09
CA LEU A 420 6.84 4.26 13.06
C LEU A 420 5.87 3.81 14.13
N ASN A 421 5.38 4.77 14.93
CA ASN A 421 4.20 4.56 15.75
C ASN A 421 2.94 4.63 14.87
N ALA A 422 2.24 3.52 14.71
CA ALA A 422 0.98 3.46 13.95
C ALA A 422 -0.26 3.48 14.87
N GLY A 423 -0.09 3.78 16.15
CA GLY A 423 -1.14 3.85 17.16
C GLY A 423 -1.52 2.50 17.74
N ARG A 424 -1.84 1.50 16.93
CA ARG A 424 -2.14 0.12 17.38
C ARG A 424 -0.90 -0.74 17.61
N ALA A 425 0.19 -0.43 16.91
CA ALA A 425 1.48 -1.10 17.03
C ALA A 425 2.60 -0.16 16.60
N TYR A 426 3.82 -0.44 17.05
CA TYR A 426 5.03 0.16 16.49
C TYR A 426 5.51 -0.71 15.34
N LEU A 427 5.66 -0.13 14.13
CA LEU A 427 6.29 -0.81 13.01
C LEU A 427 7.80 -0.69 13.15
N ILE A 428 8.51 -1.82 13.14
CA ILE A 428 9.96 -1.85 13.28
C ILE A 428 10.62 -2.65 12.16
N GLY A 429 11.48 -1.99 11.40
CA GLY A 429 12.27 -2.59 10.33
C GLY A 429 13.41 -3.45 10.90
N SER A 430 13.79 -4.48 10.18
CA SER A 430 14.66 -5.56 10.63
C SER A 430 16.15 -5.37 10.37
N ALA A 431 16.61 -4.22 9.82
CA ALA A 431 18.05 -3.99 9.71
C ALA A 431 18.69 -3.97 11.13
N PRO A 432 19.82 -4.65 11.35
CA PRO A 432 20.41 -4.76 12.69
C PRO A 432 20.67 -3.42 13.36
N ASP A 433 21.13 -2.42 12.62
CA ASP A 433 21.38 -1.07 13.09
C ASP A 433 20.07 -0.27 13.32
N ASN A 434 18.97 -0.61 12.63
CA ASN A 434 17.66 -0.02 12.84
C ASN A 434 17.09 -0.39 14.23
N LEU A 435 17.29 -1.63 14.64
CA LEU A 435 16.81 -2.13 15.93
C LEU A 435 17.46 -1.41 17.11
N ASP A 436 18.72 -0.96 16.95
CA ASP A 436 19.47 -0.24 17.97
C ASP A 436 19.17 1.27 18.00
N ARG A 437 18.70 1.83 16.88
CA ARG A 437 18.30 3.24 16.78
C ARG A 437 16.92 3.51 17.37
N PHE A 438 16.00 2.53 17.27
CA PHE A 438 14.61 2.73 17.66
C PHE A 438 14.39 2.50 19.16
N ASN A 439 13.74 3.48 19.81
CA ASN A 439 13.14 3.33 21.13
C ASN A 439 11.73 3.95 21.12
N THR A 440 10.80 3.33 21.84
CA THR A 440 9.50 3.96 22.08
C THR A 440 9.66 5.19 22.97
N PRO A 441 8.69 6.11 22.98
CA PRO A 441 8.55 7.03 24.15
C PRO A 441 8.45 6.24 25.46
N ALA A 442 8.67 6.94 26.58
CA ALA A 442 8.51 6.34 27.90
C ALA A 442 7.07 5.83 28.12
N LEU A 443 6.90 4.53 28.23
CA LEU A 443 5.61 3.85 28.40
C LEU A 443 5.32 3.68 29.88
N PRO A 444 4.19 4.17 30.42
CA PRO A 444 3.88 4.13 31.85
C PRO A 444 3.55 2.69 32.31
N PHE A 445 3.94 2.37 33.52
CA PHE A 445 3.58 1.11 34.16
C PHE A 445 2.23 1.22 34.89
N SER A 446 1.55 0.08 35.02
CA SER A 446 0.45 -0.08 35.96
C SER A 446 0.93 0.16 37.42
N PRO A 447 0.03 0.39 38.37
CA PRO A 447 0.40 0.42 39.79
C PRO A 447 1.11 -0.86 40.26
N THR A 448 0.69 -2.03 39.79
CA THR A 448 1.33 -3.32 40.05
C THR A 448 2.74 -3.37 39.45
N GLY A 449 2.92 -2.96 38.21
CA GLY A 449 4.22 -2.90 37.56
C GLY A 449 5.18 -1.96 38.30
N THR A 450 4.70 -0.77 38.68
CA THR A 450 5.46 0.19 39.49
C THR A 450 5.88 -0.42 40.81
N ALA A 451 4.99 -1.12 41.52
CA ALA A 451 5.30 -1.76 42.79
C ALA A 451 6.33 -2.89 42.65
N LEU A 452 6.28 -3.66 41.57
CA LEU A 452 7.19 -4.78 41.33
C LEU A 452 8.57 -4.33 40.82
N THR A 453 8.64 -3.28 40.02
CA THR A 453 9.88 -2.84 39.36
C THR A 453 10.55 -1.66 40.04
N GLY A 454 9.79 -0.85 40.82
CA GLY A 454 10.23 0.43 41.37
C GLY A 454 10.32 1.56 40.33
N LEU A 455 9.88 1.34 39.09
CA LEU A 455 9.91 2.29 37.97
C LEU A 455 8.49 2.74 37.64
N ALA A 456 8.33 4.00 37.25
CA ALA A 456 7.04 4.55 36.82
C ALA A 456 6.78 4.32 35.31
N SER A 457 7.83 4.18 34.51
CA SER A 457 7.78 3.99 33.08
C SER A 457 9.10 3.44 32.54
N ARG A 458 9.09 2.98 31.27
CA ARG A 458 10.31 2.62 30.52
C ARG A 458 10.16 2.87 29.06
N GLU A 459 11.27 2.97 28.34
CA GLU A 459 11.33 2.86 26.89
C GLU A 459 11.54 1.39 26.51
N VAL A 460 11.00 0.99 25.36
CA VAL A 460 11.19 -0.35 24.76
C VAL A 460 11.95 -0.17 23.46
N SER A 461 13.05 -0.89 23.31
CA SER A 461 13.88 -0.83 22.11
C SER A 461 13.30 -1.69 20.97
N GLY A 462 13.63 -1.35 19.74
CA GLY A 462 13.29 -2.19 18.59
C GLY A 462 13.88 -3.61 18.68
N ARG A 463 15.03 -3.76 19.30
CA ARG A 463 15.70 -5.05 19.51
C ARG A 463 14.88 -6.00 20.40
N GLU A 464 14.18 -5.49 21.39
CA GLU A 464 13.33 -6.31 22.26
C GLU A 464 12.14 -6.93 21.51
N ALA A 465 11.66 -6.31 20.43
CA ALA A 465 10.63 -6.90 19.57
C ALA A 465 11.10 -8.19 18.86
N TYR A 466 12.40 -8.36 18.68
CA TYR A 466 13.00 -9.55 18.07
C TYR A 466 13.54 -10.55 19.12
N GLU A 467 13.99 -10.08 20.27
CA GLU A 467 14.70 -10.92 21.24
C GLU A 467 13.87 -11.26 22.48
N ASN A 468 12.86 -10.45 22.84
CA ASN A 468 12.07 -10.63 24.08
C ASN A 468 10.57 -10.35 23.84
N ALA A 469 9.98 -11.00 22.84
CA ALA A 469 8.57 -10.80 22.49
C ALA A 469 7.78 -12.11 22.45
N PHE A 470 6.51 -12.05 22.82
CA PHE A 470 5.55 -13.13 22.64
C PHE A 470 4.81 -12.98 21.28
N SER A 471 4.41 -14.10 20.69
CA SER A 471 3.45 -14.08 19.56
C SER A 471 2.13 -13.45 20.02
N LEU A 472 1.63 -12.46 19.26
CA LEU A 472 0.35 -11.81 19.57
C LEU A 472 -0.80 -12.83 19.55
N THR A 473 -0.83 -13.73 18.58
CA THR A 473 -1.84 -14.79 18.47
C THR A 473 -1.84 -15.69 19.70
N SER A 474 -0.65 -16.05 20.22
CA SER A 474 -0.52 -16.86 21.42
C SER A 474 -1.01 -16.14 22.69
N VAL A 475 -0.76 -14.84 22.78
CA VAL A 475 -1.24 -13.99 23.89
C VAL A 475 -2.76 -13.89 23.87
N LEU A 476 -3.35 -13.62 22.69
CA LEU A 476 -4.82 -13.57 22.53
C LEU A 476 -5.47 -14.93 22.79
N GLY A 477 -4.79 -16.03 22.45
CA GLY A 477 -5.22 -17.39 22.74
C GLY A 477 -5.07 -17.80 24.23
N GLY A 478 -4.52 -16.93 25.09
CA GLY A 478 -4.34 -17.17 26.52
C GLY A 478 -3.21 -18.14 26.91
N ALA A 479 -2.34 -18.50 25.93
CA ALA A 479 -1.18 -19.36 26.15
C ALA A 479 0.09 -18.73 25.55
N PRO A 480 0.64 -17.65 26.15
CA PRO A 480 1.75 -16.89 25.61
C PRO A 480 2.99 -17.75 25.34
N THR A 481 3.50 -17.70 24.11
CA THR A 481 4.74 -18.35 23.67
C THR A 481 5.67 -17.34 23.01
N ALA A 482 6.98 -17.57 23.11
CA ALA A 482 7.98 -16.72 22.45
C ALA A 482 7.73 -16.61 20.95
N ALA A 483 7.82 -15.43 20.41
CA ALA A 483 7.55 -15.17 18.98
C ALA A 483 8.62 -15.72 18.04
N ASN A 484 9.88 -15.87 18.50
CA ASN A 484 11.01 -16.37 17.72
C ASN A 484 11.14 -15.66 16.36
N VAL A 485 11.20 -14.33 16.35
CA VAL A 485 11.34 -13.52 15.14
C VAL A 485 12.80 -13.48 14.70
N GLU A 486 13.08 -13.91 13.48
CA GLU A 486 14.41 -13.75 12.87
C GLU A 486 14.49 -12.46 12.04
N LEU A 487 15.72 -11.96 11.83
CA LEU A 487 15.96 -10.86 10.91
C LEU A 487 15.61 -11.27 9.49
N VAL A 488 14.97 -10.35 8.76
CA VAL A 488 14.48 -10.63 7.41
C VAL A 488 15.62 -10.97 6.43
N LYS A 489 15.40 -11.99 5.60
CA LYS A 489 16.27 -12.44 4.51
C LYS A 489 15.63 -12.12 3.17
N ALA A 490 16.43 -12.11 2.10
CA ALA A 490 15.88 -11.96 0.74
C ALA A 490 15.00 -13.17 0.36
N GLU A 491 13.77 -12.89 -0.02
CA GLU A 491 12.84 -13.89 -0.57
C GLU A 491 13.32 -14.37 -1.94
N ARG A 492 13.16 -15.65 -2.22
CA ARG A 492 13.51 -16.28 -3.50
C ARG A 492 12.30 -16.97 -4.11
N VAL A 493 12.26 -16.98 -5.44
CA VAL A 493 11.23 -17.70 -6.18
C VAL A 493 11.84 -18.50 -7.31
N SER A 494 11.35 -19.73 -7.50
CA SER A 494 11.54 -20.54 -8.70
C SER A 494 10.23 -20.59 -9.47
N ALA A 495 10.24 -20.05 -10.69
CA ALA A 495 9.04 -19.89 -11.50
C ALA A 495 9.11 -20.72 -12.80
N TYR A 496 8.05 -21.43 -13.08
CA TYR A 496 7.85 -22.25 -14.27
C TYR A 496 6.63 -21.75 -15.03
N GLU A 497 6.74 -21.54 -16.32
CA GLU A 497 5.63 -21.12 -17.17
C GLU A 497 5.63 -21.90 -18.49
N ILE A 498 4.43 -22.32 -18.92
CA ILE A 498 4.16 -22.79 -20.27
C ILE A 498 3.02 -21.97 -20.86
N GLY A 499 3.11 -21.68 -22.16
CA GLY A 499 2.06 -20.93 -22.84
C GLY A 499 1.93 -21.27 -24.30
N TYR A 500 0.76 -20.98 -24.82
CA TYR A 500 0.43 -21.11 -26.23
C TYR A 500 -0.32 -19.86 -26.70
N ARG A 501 0.07 -19.32 -27.84
CA ARG A 501 -0.69 -18.28 -28.52
C ARG A 501 -0.78 -18.59 -30.00
N GLY A 502 -2.00 -18.65 -30.52
CA GLY A 502 -2.16 -18.99 -31.92
C GLY A 502 -3.52 -18.59 -32.49
N LEU A 503 -3.60 -18.72 -33.79
CA LEU A 503 -4.84 -18.56 -34.56
C LEU A 503 -5.44 -19.94 -34.83
N VAL A 504 -6.72 -20.10 -34.51
CA VAL A 504 -7.49 -21.33 -34.71
C VAL A 504 -8.73 -21.00 -35.54
N GLY A 505 -9.13 -21.90 -36.43
CA GLY A 505 -10.30 -21.75 -37.32
C GLY A 505 -9.93 -21.44 -38.77
N SER A 506 -10.97 -21.21 -39.59
CA SER A 506 -10.84 -20.88 -40.99
C SER A 506 -10.58 -19.38 -41.19
N ASP A 507 -10.27 -18.97 -42.41
CA ASP A 507 -10.06 -17.57 -42.77
C ASP A 507 -11.27 -16.68 -42.47
N GLU A 508 -12.48 -17.25 -42.49
CA GLU A 508 -13.74 -16.54 -42.21
C GLU A 508 -14.09 -16.45 -40.73
N SER A 509 -13.52 -17.34 -39.88
CA SER A 509 -13.79 -17.43 -38.43
C SER A 509 -12.54 -17.70 -37.61
N ARG A 510 -11.60 -16.75 -37.66
CA ARG A 510 -10.33 -16.86 -36.88
C ARG A 510 -10.55 -16.47 -35.40
N ILE A 511 -10.15 -17.36 -34.53
CA ILE A 511 -10.09 -17.14 -33.10
C ILE A 511 -8.63 -17.06 -32.71
N THR A 512 -8.23 -15.96 -32.11
CA THR A 512 -6.95 -15.89 -31.37
C THR A 512 -7.16 -16.54 -30.02
N VAL A 513 -6.33 -17.54 -29.73
CA VAL A 513 -6.29 -18.25 -28.43
C VAL A 513 -4.98 -17.90 -27.74
N ASP A 514 -5.01 -17.50 -26.49
CA ASP A 514 -3.84 -17.30 -25.63
C ASP A 514 -4.05 -18.11 -24.36
N LEU A 515 -3.15 -19.06 -24.10
CA LEU A 515 -3.17 -19.93 -22.92
C LEU A 515 -1.87 -19.74 -22.16
N SER A 516 -1.92 -19.62 -20.85
CA SER A 516 -0.74 -19.74 -19.98
C SER A 516 -1.06 -20.48 -18.70
N VAL A 517 -0.09 -21.23 -18.21
CA VAL A 517 -0.09 -21.92 -16.93
C VAL A 517 1.23 -21.64 -16.26
N TYR A 518 1.20 -21.32 -14.98
CA TYR A 518 2.40 -21.08 -14.20
C TYR A 518 2.35 -21.80 -12.85
N TYR A 519 3.55 -22.08 -12.33
CA TYR A 519 3.78 -22.61 -10.99
C TYR A 519 5.02 -21.93 -10.40
N ASN A 520 4.89 -21.40 -9.19
CA ASN A 520 5.95 -20.71 -8.46
C ASN A 520 6.15 -21.39 -7.10
N GLN A 521 7.41 -21.59 -6.72
CA GLN A 521 7.83 -22.00 -5.38
C GLN A 521 8.60 -20.86 -4.73
N TYR A 522 8.21 -20.50 -3.51
CA TYR A 522 8.86 -19.45 -2.74
C TYR A 522 9.71 -20.05 -1.63
N GLN A 523 10.82 -19.40 -1.31
CA GLN A 523 11.68 -19.67 -0.18
C GLN A 523 11.92 -18.35 0.55
N ASP A 524 12.01 -18.42 1.89
CA ASP A 524 12.20 -17.24 2.73
C ASP A 524 11.18 -16.12 2.39
N PHE A 525 9.89 -16.46 2.27
CA PHE A 525 8.85 -15.48 1.90
C PHE A 525 8.76 -14.40 2.97
N ILE A 526 8.87 -13.12 2.56
CA ILE A 526 8.86 -11.98 3.48
C ILE A 526 7.45 -11.78 4.04
N ALA A 527 7.35 -11.70 5.36
CA ALA A 527 6.11 -11.57 6.10
C ALA A 527 6.22 -10.58 7.25
N GLY A 528 5.10 -10.03 7.67
CA GLY A 528 4.96 -9.32 8.94
C GLY A 528 4.61 -10.29 10.07
N LYS A 529 5.08 -10.01 11.29
CA LYS A 529 4.66 -10.68 12.52
C LYS A 529 4.31 -9.66 13.58
N ASN A 530 3.12 -9.78 14.16
CA ASN A 530 2.72 -8.97 15.29
C ASN A 530 3.16 -9.66 16.60
N VAL A 531 3.92 -8.92 17.40
CA VAL A 531 4.52 -9.43 18.63
C VAL A 531 4.22 -8.52 19.81
N VAL A 532 4.25 -9.08 21.00
CA VAL A 532 3.95 -8.39 22.26
C VAL A 532 5.22 -8.37 23.13
N VAL A 533 5.73 -7.17 23.41
CA VAL A 533 6.89 -6.98 24.30
C VAL A 533 6.41 -6.62 25.69
N PRO A 534 6.66 -7.46 26.71
CA PRO A 534 6.31 -7.15 28.09
C PRO A 534 7.22 -6.05 28.63
N TYR A 535 6.71 -5.16 29.48
CA TYR A 535 7.50 -4.09 30.05
C TYR A 535 8.48 -4.56 31.13
N TYR A 536 8.26 -5.75 31.72
CA TYR A 536 9.15 -6.40 32.65
C TYR A 536 9.04 -7.92 32.57
N GLY A 537 10.11 -8.61 32.99
CA GLY A 537 10.25 -10.05 32.78
C GLY A 537 10.72 -10.42 31.37
N ASP A 538 10.86 -11.70 31.13
CA ASP A 538 11.33 -12.26 29.87
C ASP A 538 10.43 -13.39 29.38
N VAL A 539 10.50 -13.68 28.05
CA VAL A 539 9.71 -14.74 27.40
C VAL A 539 10.15 -16.16 27.78
N ALA A 540 11.33 -16.31 28.43
CA ALA A 540 11.81 -17.58 28.93
C ALA A 540 11.31 -17.88 30.36
N PHE A 541 10.52 -16.97 30.95
CA PHE A 541 9.96 -17.08 32.29
C PHE A 541 11.03 -17.22 33.41
N SER A 542 12.22 -16.68 33.17
CA SER A 542 13.34 -16.79 34.11
C SER A 542 13.17 -15.96 35.40
N GLN A 543 12.34 -14.91 35.34
CA GLN A 543 12.08 -13.98 36.44
C GLN A 543 10.65 -14.17 36.96
N THR A 544 10.51 -14.32 38.27
CA THR A 544 9.22 -14.56 38.94
C THR A 544 9.00 -13.62 40.13
N ALA A 545 7.73 -13.33 40.44
CA ALA A 545 7.30 -12.64 41.65
C ALA A 545 6.29 -13.47 42.43
N PRO A 546 6.26 -13.39 43.79
CA PRO A 546 5.35 -14.17 44.63
C PRO A 546 3.94 -13.55 44.69
N VAL A 547 3.31 -13.36 43.53
CA VAL A 547 2.01 -12.69 43.36
C VAL A 547 0.86 -13.65 43.11
N GLY A 548 1.12 -14.96 42.94
CA GLY A 548 0.09 -15.98 42.79
C GLY A 548 -0.65 -16.32 44.07
N PRO A 549 -1.72 -17.13 44.00
CA PRO A 549 -2.47 -17.58 45.19
C PRO A 549 -1.55 -18.19 46.24
N GLY A 550 -1.64 -17.68 47.51
CA GLY A 550 -0.77 -18.12 48.59
C GLY A 550 0.70 -17.70 48.44
N GLY A 551 1.04 -16.72 47.62
CA GLY A 551 2.40 -16.27 47.34
C GLY A 551 3.15 -17.17 46.38
N ALA A 552 2.45 -17.92 45.55
CA ALA A 552 3.08 -18.74 44.50
C ALA A 552 3.86 -17.86 43.48
N PRO A 553 5.06 -18.31 43.05
CA PRO A 553 5.82 -17.57 42.07
C PRO A 553 5.12 -17.57 40.69
N VAL A 554 4.92 -16.38 40.11
CA VAL A 554 4.38 -16.19 38.76
C VAL A 554 5.44 -15.48 37.93
N PRO A 555 5.65 -15.91 36.65
CA PRO A 555 6.57 -15.20 35.75
C PRO A 555 6.21 -13.73 35.60
N LEU A 556 7.20 -12.85 35.76
CA LEU A 556 7.01 -11.40 35.71
C LEU A 556 6.40 -10.94 34.38
N SER A 557 6.82 -11.54 33.27
CA SER A 557 6.26 -11.24 31.94
C SER A 557 4.77 -11.59 31.83
N LEU A 558 4.29 -12.66 32.48
CA LEU A 558 2.85 -12.97 32.51
C LEU A 558 2.09 -11.99 33.42
N VAL A 559 2.70 -11.50 34.47
CA VAL A 559 2.12 -10.41 35.28
C VAL A 559 2.02 -9.16 34.44
N ALA A 560 3.07 -8.80 33.68
CA ALA A 560 3.04 -7.66 32.75
C ALA A 560 1.88 -7.76 31.75
N LEU A 561 1.72 -8.90 31.11
CA LEU A 561 0.60 -9.13 30.17
C LEU A 561 -0.77 -8.97 30.86
N SER A 562 -0.93 -9.53 32.05
CA SER A 562 -2.20 -9.46 32.79
C SER A 562 -2.56 -8.05 33.26
N GLN A 563 -1.57 -7.19 33.46
CA GLN A 563 -1.75 -5.79 33.87
C GLN A 563 -1.87 -4.81 32.71
N GLY A 564 -1.68 -5.26 31.46
CA GLY A 564 -1.59 -4.37 30.29
C GLY A 564 -0.25 -3.63 30.17
N ASP A 565 0.77 -4.05 30.94
CA ASP A 565 2.13 -3.51 30.90
C ASP A 565 2.93 -4.15 29.75
N TYR A 566 2.48 -3.89 28.53
CA TYR A 566 3.11 -4.38 27.31
C TYR A 566 2.83 -3.43 26.14
N THR A 567 3.60 -3.59 25.08
CA THR A 567 3.33 -2.92 23.81
C THR A 567 3.40 -3.88 22.63
N VAL A 568 2.68 -3.56 21.56
CA VAL A 568 2.64 -4.37 20.34
C VAL A 568 3.61 -3.78 19.32
N PHE A 569 4.41 -4.67 18.71
CA PHE A 569 5.20 -4.35 17.53
C PHE A 569 4.72 -5.17 16.33
N SER A 570 4.79 -4.55 15.16
CA SER A 570 4.71 -5.24 13.86
C SER A 570 6.12 -5.31 13.30
N THR A 571 6.67 -6.51 13.24
CA THR A 571 8.05 -6.81 12.80
C THR A 571 8.05 -7.35 11.37
N TYR A 572 9.17 -7.23 10.68
CA TYR A 572 9.40 -7.85 9.37
C TYR A 572 10.36 -9.03 9.52
N THR A 573 9.94 -10.18 8.99
CA THR A 573 10.67 -11.44 9.06
C THR A 573 10.40 -12.28 7.82
N ASN A 574 10.73 -13.56 7.84
CA ASN A 574 10.33 -14.53 6.83
C ASN A 574 9.41 -15.57 7.48
N THR A 575 8.37 -16.00 6.77
CA THR A 575 7.53 -17.10 7.25
C THR A 575 8.26 -18.42 7.20
N SER A 576 7.92 -19.32 8.11
CA SER A 576 8.35 -20.72 8.08
C SER A 576 7.46 -21.60 7.19
N ALA A 577 6.35 -21.07 6.67
CA ALA A 577 5.46 -21.82 5.80
C ALA A 577 6.05 -22.06 4.42
N ASP A 578 5.86 -23.27 3.88
CA ASP A 578 6.14 -23.58 2.49
C ASP A 578 5.07 -22.96 1.60
N ILE A 579 5.49 -22.02 0.75
CA ILE A 579 4.56 -21.25 -0.06
C ILE A 579 4.71 -21.60 -1.54
N ASN A 580 3.57 -21.84 -2.18
CA ASN A 580 3.46 -22.02 -3.62
C ASN A 580 2.38 -21.11 -4.18
N SER A 581 2.52 -20.68 -5.43
CA SER A 581 1.43 -20.08 -6.18
C SER A 581 1.33 -20.70 -7.57
N TYR A 582 0.11 -20.90 -8.04
CA TYR A 582 -0.13 -21.42 -9.37
C TYR A 582 -1.38 -20.81 -9.99
N GLY A 583 -1.43 -20.85 -11.30
CA GLY A 583 -2.56 -20.32 -12.02
C GLY A 583 -2.57 -20.65 -13.48
N ALA A 584 -3.72 -20.34 -14.08
CA ALA A 584 -3.93 -20.54 -15.50
C ALA A 584 -4.75 -19.36 -16.06
N SER A 585 -4.50 -19.01 -17.31
CA SER A 585 -5.31 -18.04 -18.03
C SER A 585 -5.64 -18.53 -19.43
N ILE A 586 -6.87 -18.20 -19.87
CA ILE A 586 -7.30 -18.39 -21.24
C ILE A 586 -7.89 -17.09 -21.77
N GLY A 587 -7.33 -16.60 -22.90
CA GLY A 587 -7.84 -15.46 -23.65
C GLY A 587 -8.32 -15.88 -25.02
N LEU A 588 -9.54 -15.49 -25.38
CA LEU A 588 -10.15 -15.73 -26.67
C LEU A 588 -10.55 -14.41 -27.31
N THR A 589 -10.14 -14.19 -28.55
CA THR A 589 -10.55 -12.99 -29.30
C THR A 589 -10.91 -13.37 -30.73
N THR A 590 -12.06 -12.92 -31.18
CA THR A 590 -12.55 -13.19 -32.55
C THR A 590 -13.33 -12.02 -33.09
N LYS A 591 -13.50 -12.01 -34.42
CA LYS A 591 -14.50 -11.16 -35.08
C LYS A 591 -15.73 -11.98 -35.39
N ILE A 592 -16.88 -11.51 -34.96
CA ILE A 592 -18.19 -12.12 -35.24
C ILE A 592 -19.00 -11.22 -36.17
N PHE A 593 -20.13 -11.70 -36.62
CA PHE A 593 -21.10 -11.06 -37.52
C PHE A 593 -20.85 -9.60 -37.89
N GLY A 594 -20.54 -9.30 -39.15
CA GLY A 594 -20.33 -7.92 -39.60
C GLY A 594 -19.06 -7.24 -39.04
N GLY A 595 -18.10 -8.01 -38.49
CA GLY A 595 -16.82 -7.51 -38.04
C GLY A 595 -16.81 -6.90 -36.61
N PHE A 596 -17.75 -7.30 -35.76
CA PHE A 596 -17.70 -6.97 -34.32
C PHE A 596 -16.62 -7.79 -33.64
N ASN A 597 -15.81 -7.14 -32.79
CA ASN A 597 -14.82 -7.78 -31.98
C ASN A 597 -15.48 -8.33 -30.70
N LEU A 598 -15.29 -9.61 -30.45
CA LEU A 598 -15.66 -10.27 -29.19
C LEU A 598 -14.40 -10.82 -28.55
N GLY A 599 -14.15 -10.48 -27.31
CA GLY A 599 -13.05 -11.00 -26.49
C GLY A 599 -13.57 -11.53 -25.17
N ALA A 600 -12.98 -12.62 -24.70
CA ALA A 600 -13.20 -13.15 -23.37
C ALA A 600 -11.87 -13.57 -22.76
N ASN A 601 -11.68 -13.32 -21.49
CA ASN A 601 -10.53 -13.75 -20.72
C ASN A 601 -10.99 -14.32 -19.37
N TYR A 602 -10.50 -15.51 -19.05
CA TYR A 602 -10.65 -16.10 -17.74
C TYR A 602 -9.26 -16.27 -17.11
N THR A 603 -9.15 -15.95 -15.83
CA THR A 603 -7.91 -16.12 -15.04
C THR A 603 -8.26 -16.83 -13.75
N TYR A 604 -7.48 -17.86 -13.45
CA TYR A 604 -7.44 -18.55 -12.18
C TYR A 604 -6.07 -18.32 -11.54
N ALA A 605 -6.03 -17.98 -10.25
CA ALA A 605 -4.80 -17.81 -9.49
C ALA A 605 -5.01 -18.30 -8.06
N LYS A 606 -4.10 -19.12 -7.56
CA LYS A 606 -4.15 -19.62 -6.18
C LYS A 606 -2.82 -19.45 -5.51
N PHE A 607 -2.89 -19.02 -4.25
CA PHE A 607 -1.79 -19.00 -3.31
C PHE A 607 -2.02 -20.16 -2.33
N ASP A 608 -1.03 -21.01 -2.14
CA ASP A 608 -1.16 -22.28 -1.44
C ASP A 608 -0.08 -22.42 -0.37
N PHE A 609 -0.50 -22.57 0.88
CA PHE A 609 0.35 -22.75 2.04
C PHE A 609 -0.44 -23.40 3.18
N ASP A 610 0.28 -24.00 4.14
CA ASP A 610 -0.33 -24.55 5.35
C ASP A 610 -0.28 -23.53 6.49
N GLN A 611 -1.43 -22.92 6.82
CA GLN A 611 -1.54 -21.95 7.92
C GLN A 611 -1.10 -22.52 9.26
N ALA A 612 -1.24 -23.83 9.48
CA ALA A 612 -0.84 -24.46 10.74
C ALA A 612 0.68 -24.50 10.95
N SER A 613 1.46 -24.37 9.87
CA SER A 613 2.95 -24.34 9.92
C SER A 613 3.48 -23.00 10.42
N ASP A 614 2.75 -21.91 10.23
CA ASP A 614 3.03 -20.57 10.77
C ASP A 614 1.71 -19.85 11.08
N PRO A 615 1.13 -20.03 12.31
CA PRO A 615 -0.17 -19.44 12.65
C PRO A 615 -0.21 -17.91 12.65
N ASP A 616 0.95 -17.26 12.80
CA ASP A 616 1.07 -15.79 12.78
C ASP A 616 1.25 -15.22 11.36
N PHE A 617 1.35 -16.09 10.33
CA PHE A 617 1.58 -15.67 8.97
C PHE A 617 0.29 -15.14 8.31
N GLU A 618 0.38 -13.93 7.79
CA GLU A 618 -0.64 -13.33 6.92
C GLU A 618 -0.09 -13.30 5.49
N ALA A 619 -0.78 -13.97 4.56
CA ALA A 619 -0.31 -14.11 3.19
C ALA A 619 -0.32 -12.80 2.40
N GLY A 620 -1.26 -11.90 2.69
CA GLY A 620 -1.41 -10.63 1.99
C GLY A 620 -1.59 -10.78 0.47
N PHE A 621 -2.09 -11.94 -0.01
CA PHE A 621 -2.21 -12.22 -1.44
C PHE A 621 -3.25 -11.32 -2.11
N ASN A 622 -4.32 -10.95 -1.40
CA ASN A 622 -5.30 -9.92 -1.74
C ASN A 622 -5.81 -10.01 -3.20
N THR A 623 -6.03 -11.25 -3.67
CA THR A 623 -6.36 -11.52 -5.07
C THR A 623 -7.46 -12.57 -5.16
N PRO A 624 -8.58 -12.30 -5.87
CA PRO A 624 -9.61 -13.30 -6.09
C PRO A 624 -9.09 -14.47 -6.92
N GLU A 625 -9.49 -15.69 -6.56
CA GLU A 625 -9.08 -16.91 -7.29
C GLU A 625 -9.59 -16.89 -8.73
N HIS A 626 -10.79 -16.40 -8.96
CA HIS A 626 -11.43 -16.40 -10.28
C HIS A 626 -11.74 -15.00 -10.79
N LYS A 627 -11.36 -14.72 -12.05
CA LYS A 627 -11.67 -13.47 -12.76
C LYS A 627 -12.14 -13.76 -14.18
N VAL A 628 -13.22 -13.10 -14.61
CA VAL A 628 -13.72 -13.13 -15.99
C VAL A 628 -13.78 -11.71 -16.54
N LYS A 629 -13.30 -11.52 -17.76
CA LYS A 629 -13.45 -10.26 -18.48
C LYS A 629 -14.01 -10.55 -19.86
N ILE A 630 -15.03 -9.80 -20.26
CA ILE A 630 -15.65 -9.89 -21.59
C ILE A 630 -15.62 -8.50 -22.21
N GLN A 631 -15.23 -8.42 -23.46
CA GLN A 631 -15.28 -7.20 -24.25
C GLN A 631 -16.03 -7.41 -25.54
N PHE A 632 -16.86 -6.43 -25.90
CA PHE A 632 -17.62 -6.43 -27.14
C PHE A 632 -17.62 -5.03 -27.73
N GLY A 633 -17.31 -4.91 -29.04
CA GLY A 633 -17.30 -3.60 -29.68
C GLY A 633 -16.90 -3.62 -31.14
N LYS A 634 -17.01 -2.46 -31.78
CA LYS A 634 -16.59 -2.24 -33.14
C LYS A 634 -16.20 -0.77 -33.34
N GLN A 635 -15.08 -0.52 -34.02
CA GLN A 635 -14.59 0.84 -34.23
C GLN A 635 -15.43 1.62 -35.25
N ASN A 636 -15.87 0.96 -36.34
CA ASN A 636 -16.65 1.55 -37.38
C ASN A 636 -17.93 0.73 -37.61
N VAL A 637 -18.95 0.94 -36.78
CA VAL A 637 -20.29 0.35 -36.96
C VAL A 637 -20.93 0.92 -38.21
N PHE A 638 -20.88 2.23 -38.35
CA PHE A 638 -21.09 3.03 -39.56
C PHE A 638 -19.99 4.11 -39.60
N LYS A 639 -19.95 4.92 -40.66
CA LYS A 639 -18.84 5.86 -40.90
C LYS A 639 -18.42 6.63 -39.64
N ASN A 640 -17.17 6.40 -39.18
CA ASN A 640 -16.52 7.09 -38.08
C ASN A 640 -17.11 6.86 -36.66
N PHE A 641 -18.19 6.07 -36.56
CA PHE A 641 -18.80 5.77 -35.26
C PHE A 641 -18.39 4.40 -34.75
N GLY A 642 -17.96 4.32 -33.48
CA GLY A 642 -17.63 3.08 -32.82
C GLY A 642 -18.16 3.02 -31.38
N PHE A 643 -18.12 1.84 -30.81
CA PHE A 643 -18.44 1.61 -29.39
C PHE A 643 -17.62 0.46 -28.82
N ASN A 644 -17.55 0.42 -27.50
CA ASN A 644 -16.97 -0.69 -26.72
C ASN A 644 -17.78 -0.87 -25.44
N ILE A 645 -18.03 -2.14 -25.07
CA ILE A 645 -18.63 -2.55 -23.79
C ILE A 645 -17.68 -3.55 -23.16
N ASN A 646 -17.40 -3.38 -21.88
CA ASN A 646 -16.58 -4.30 -21.08
C ASN A 646 -17.39 -4.74 -19.86
N ALA A 647 -17.39 -6.04 -19.59
CA ALA A 647 -17.88 -6.60 -18.33
C ALA A 647 -16.72 -7.29 -17.62
N ARG A 648 -16.59 -7.02 -16.32
CA ARG A 648 -15.56 -7.60 -15.46
C ARG A 648 -16.24 -8.21 -14.26
N TRP A 649 -16.09 -9.51 -14.10
CA TRP A 649 -16.48 -10.22 -12.89
C TRP A 649 -15.24 -10.72 -12.16
N GLN A 650 -15.29 -10.68 -10.83
CA GLN A 650 -14.33 -11.32 -9.95
C GLN A 650 -15.04 -11.96 -8.77
N ASP A 651 -14.44 -13.02 -8.26
CA ASP A 651 -14.91 -13.73 -7.08
C ASP A 651 -14.63 -12.94 -5.80
N GLU A 652 -15.23 -13.33 -4.70
CA GLU A 652 -14.88 -12.84 -3.37
C GLU A 652 -13.48 -13.33 -2.97
N TYR A 653 -12.82 -12.60 -2.08
CA TYR A 653 -11.51 -12.98 -1.57
C TYR A 653 -11.21 -12.31 -0.23
N ARG A 654 -10.38 -12.97 0.57
CA ARG A 654 -9.85 -12.40 1.81
C ARG A 654 -8.86 -11.31 1.52
N TRP A 655 -9.03 -10.15 2.15
CA TRP A 655 -8.06 -9.07 2.23
C TRP A 655 -7.36 -9.12 3.58
N GLU A 656 -6.04 -9.13 3.57
CA GLU A 656 -5.17 -9.15 4.75
C GLU A 656 -4.23 -7.95 4.67
N SER A 657 -4.12 -7.18 5.74
CA SER A 657 -3.22 -6.02 5.81
C SER A 657 -3.00 -5.58 7.26
N THR A 658 -1.92 -4.86 7.50
CA THR A 658 -1.63 -4.23 8.81
C THR A 658 -2.71 -3.25 9.28
N PHE A 659 -3.59 -2.82 8.39
CA PHE A 659 -4.71 -1.96 8.72
C PHE A 659 -5.91 -2.76 9.24
N LEU A 660 -6.39 -3.73 8.47
CA LEU A 660 -7.55 -4.55 8.76
C LEU A 660 -7.65 -5.76 7.83
N ASP A 661 -8.10 -6.88 8.36
CA ASP A 661 -8.49 -8.07 7.63
C ASP A 661 -10.00 -8.11 7.42
N ALA A 662 -10.42 -8.29 6.17
CA ALA A 662 -11.85 -8.39 5.83
C ALA A 662 -12.06 -9.11 4.50
N ASP A 663 -13.30 -9.59 4.28
CA ASP A 663 -13.67 -10.20 3.01
C ASP A 663 -14.16 -9.13 2.02
N ILE A 664 -13.59 -9.16 0.83
CA ILE A 664 -14.01 -8.32 -0.31
C ILE A 664 -15.00 -9.15 -1.14
N ALA A 665 -16.24 -8.69 -1.21
CA ALA A 665 -17.31 -9.37 -1.90
C ALA A 665 -17.06 -9.53 -3.41
N SER A 666 -17.60 -10.58 -3.99
CA SER A 666 -17.65 -10.77 -5.44
C SER A 666 -18.39 -9.62 -6.12
N ARG A 667 -17.97 -9.26 -7.34
CA ARG A 667 -18.57 -8.13 -8.07
C ARG A 667 -18.54 -8.28 -9.57
N THR A 668 -19.52 -7.63 -10.21
CA THR A 668 -19.54 -7.43 -11.66
C THR A 668 -19.57 -5.95 -11.97
N VAL A 669 -18.66 -5.49 -12.79
CA VAL A 669 -18.57 -4.08 -13.23
C VAL A 669 -18.74 -4.03 -14.74
N ILE A 670 -19.64 -3.17 -15.21
CA ILE A 670 -19.92 -2.95 -16.64
C ILE A 670 -19.53 -1.53 -16.99
N ASP A 671 -18.66 -1.41 -17.99
CA ASP A 671 -18.22 -0.14 -18.57
C ASP A 671 -18.61 -0.08 -20.03
N ALA A 672 -19.03 1.09 -20.53
CA ALA A 672 -19.31 1.28 -21.95
C ALA A 672 -18.88 2.65 -22.45
N GLN A 673 -18.50 2.70 -23.72
CA GLN A 673 -18.07 3.93 -24.38
C GLN A 673 -18.55 3.92 -25.84
N MET A 674 -19.01 5.06 -26.31
CA MET A 674 -19.21 5.40 -27.72
C MET A 674 -18.17 6.41 -28.17
N ASN A 675 -17.74 6.34 -29.41
CA ASN A 675 -16.80 7.28 -29.99
C ASN A 675 -17.19 7.68 -31.42
N TYR A 676 -16.91 8.93 -31.73
CA TYR A 676 -17.10 9.47 -33.08
C TYR A 676 -15.83 10.18 -33.55
N SER A 677 -15.26 9.73 -34.65
CA SER A 677 -14.04 10.30 -35.23
C SER A 677 -14.38 11.35 -36.29
N VAL A 678 -13.69 12.50 -36.18
CA VAL A 678 -13.77 13.60 -37.20
C VAL A 678 -12.38 13.76 -37.81
N PRO A 679 -12.05 13.01 -38.86
CA PRO A 679 -10.70 12.99 -39.43
C PRO A 679 -10.21 14.37 -39.91
N ALA A 680 -11.12 15.21 -40.45
CA ALA A 680 -10.77 16.58 -40.88
C ALA A 680 -10.23 17.46 -39.73
N TRP A 681 -10.63 17.18 -38.51
CA TRP A 681 -10.16 17.87 -37.30
C TRP A 681 -9.12 17.05 -36.51
N LYS A 682 -8.70 15.91 -37.05
CA LYS A 682 -7.84 14.95 -36.33
C LYS A 682 -8.37 14.62 -34.89
N SER A 683 -9.68 14.64 -34.73
CA SER A 683 -10.37 14.61 -33.46
C SER A 683 -11.20 13.36 -33.26
N VAL A 684 -11.28 12.90 -32.01
CA VAL A 684 -12.19 11.84 -31.57
C VAL A 684 -12.98 12.37 -30.37
N PHE A 685 -14.29 12.34 -30.48
CA PHE A 685 -15.22 12.62 -29.38
C PHE A 685 -15.68 11.31 -28.77
N LYS A 686 -15.79 11.25 -27.44
CA LYS A 686 -16.20 10.07 -26.70
C LYS A 686 -17.26 10.44 -25.67
N VAL A 687 -18.20 9.54 -25.47
CA VAL A 687 -19.15 9.55 -24.36
C VAL A 687 -19.10 8.17 -23.74
N GLY A 688 -18.96 8.09 -22.43
CA GLY A 688 -18.84 6.80 -21.77
C GLY A 688 -19.11 6.86 -20.28
N GLY A 689 -19.10 5.69 -19.66
CA GLY A 689 -19.17 5.55 -18.23
C GLY A 689 -18.55 4.24 -17.78
N ALA A 690 -18.11 4.24 -16.53
CA ALA A 690 -17.65 3.08 -15.79
C ALA A 690 -18.64 2.76 -14.68
N ASN A 691 -18.73 1.48 -14.32
CA ASN A 691 -19.69 0.96 -13.35
C ASN A 691 -21.13 1.41 -13.66
N LEU A 692 -21.59 1.19 -14.88
CA LEU A 692 -22.91 1.62 -15.35
C LEU A 692 -24.09 0.93 -14.64
N THR A 693 -23.83 -0.17 -13.92
CA THR A 693 -24.83 -0.84 -13.10
C THR A 693 -25.18 -0.04 -11.83
N GLY A 694 -24.34 0.90 -11.43
CA GLY A 694 -24.54 1.72 -10.23
C GLY A 694 -24.28 0.99 -8.91
N GLN A 695 -23.96 -0.29 -8.93
CA GLN A 695 -23.64 -1.04 -7.70
C GLN A 695 -22.30 -0.56 -7.15
N GLU A 696 -22.32 0.07 -5.98
CA GLU A 696 -21.09 0.47 -5.29
C GLU A 696 -20.33 -0.76 -4.78
N TYR A 697 -19.00 -0.67 -4.79
CA TYR A 697 -18.13 -1.76 -4.35
C TYR A 697 -16.85 -1.26 -3.68
N LEU A 698 -16.33 -2.02 -2.74
CA LEU A 698 -15.04 -1.77 -2.11
C LEU A 698 -13.90 -2.40 -2.91
N SER A 699 -12.78 -1.69 -3.04
CA SER A 699 -11.53 -2.24 -3.58
C SER A 699 -10.62 -2.79 -2.49
N ALA A 700 -10.74 -2.28 -1.27
CA ALA A 700 -10.07 -2.69 -0.04
C ALA A 700 -10.96 -2.32 1.16
N PRO A 701 -10.75 -2.88 2.36
CA PRO A 701 -11.45 -2.45 3.57
C PRO A 701 -11.10 -1.00 3.93
N GLY A 702 -12.07 -0.24 4.46
CA GLY A 702 -11.88 1.12 4.97
C GLY A 702 -11.66 2.21 3.92
N VAL A 703 -11.65 1.88 2.63
CA VAL A 703 -11.60 2.88 1.56
C VAL A 703 -13.01 3.26 1.11
N GLY A 704 -13.14 4.38 0.41
CA GLY A 704 -14.41 4.81 -0.17
C GLY A 704 -14.96 3.80 -1.19
N ALA A 705 -16.25 3.51 -1.10
CA ALA A 705 -16.92 2.65 -2.07
C ALA A 705 -16.92 3.30 -3.46
N ILE A 706 -16.52 2.52 -4.47
CA ILE A 706 -16.44 3.00 -5.85
C ILE A 706 -17.83 2.95 -6.48
N GLY A 707 -18.36 4.12 -6.80
CA GLY A 707 -19.62 4.32 -7.49
C GLY A 707 -19.49 4.37 -9.01
N SER A 708 -20.42 5.04 -9.66
CA SER A 708 -20.44 5.24 -11.11
C SER A 708 -19.62 6.44 -11.55
N GLN A 709 -19.11 6.37 -12.79
CA GLN A 709 -18.45 7.50 -13.43
C GLN A 709 -19.01 7.69 -14.84
N TYR A 710 -19.34 8.92 -15.21
CA TYR A 710 -19.81 9.30 -16.54
C TYR A 710 -18.93 10.40 -17.10
N TYR A 711 -18.66 10.38 -18.40
CA TYR A 711 -17.79 11.36 -19.01
C TYR A 711 -18.08 11.64 -20.47
N ILE A 712 -17.71 12.84 -20.88
CA ILE A 712 -17.44 13.20 -22.26
C ILE A 712 -15.95 13.45 -22.44
N ALA A 713 -15.41 13.14 -23.60
CA ALA A 713 -14.01 13.40 -23.86
C ALA A 713 -13.79 13.82 -25.31
N TRP A 714 -12.80 14.69 -25.49
CA TRP A 714 -12.31 15.13 -26.78
C TRP A 714 -10.80 14.89 -26.84
N THR A 715 -10.35 14.20 -27.89
CA THR A 715 -8.94 13.90 -28.12
C THR A 715 -8.53 14.36 -29.51
N ILE A 716 -7.42 15.09 -29.59
CA ILE A 716 -6.75 15.46 -30.85
C ILE A 716 -5.45 14.66 -30.90
N ASN A 717 -5.25 13.90 -31.96
CA ASN A 717 -3.99 13.20 -32.25
C ASN A 717 -3.47 13.70 -33.60
N ASN A 718 -2.28 14.23 -33.57
CA ASN A 718 -1.60 14.68 -34.80
C ASN A 718 -0.81 13.56 -35.44
#